data_24fc4ddcc67faeb64661b9ae943f8ce5
#
_entry.id   24fc4ddcc67faeb64661b9ae943f8ce5
#
_cell.length_a   1.000
_cell.length_b   1.000
_cell.length_c   1.000
_cell.angle_alpha   90.00
_cell.angle_beta   90.00
_cell.angle_gamma   90.00
#
_symmetry.space_group_name_H-M   'P 1'
#
loop_
_entity.id
_entity.type
_entity.pdbx_description
1 polymer ?
#
loop_
_entity_poly.entity_id
_entity_poly.type
_entity_poly.pdbx_seq_one_letter_code
_entity_poly.pdbx_strand_id
1 'polypeptide(L)'
;MAMLADSNLPSRRLLIVSQHRAATEALCDHLSRHGFAVAQATTETAAREASANCPDVVLVDGDVPGGWRPVVSALRDCIPAGRIAVLASYWHADEQREAVASGIGGTLLKHLDGSALARQLRALGEPTIVTNKPAPEFPGIPAIIDGSEAIAHVETRISDGACAYPITPSTTMAAVYQVAVANGTPNIWGTKLKFIEPESEHSSASAAEGFALAGGRVTNFTAGQGLILMKEVLHVISGKRLPVVFHVGARALTSQALNIHAGHDDMMGVADTGWGMFFARNCQETADLTAIARRAAEDGETPWLVAQDGFLTTHTIENVRLPEDELLERFVGDPRKTVRDLFDPKDGLMSGVVENQDAYMKGRIAQRYWYDRLIDITERAMAEWTALTGRRYGLIDAYRTEDADYVMVSMGTMADTATAVVDKLREDGRNVGCITVTCFRPFPAVRLAMALANAKVVAVVERTDEPAAADNPLTRELKAALADAVMDGARMPRVISVSAGLGSRDIQPGDLGAVFDLMADEQAVKTRRRGVLGIRHPLAIPSNKLSIRPRGAYSLRGHSVGGFGSVTTNKLVATTVGELFNLYVQAYPRYGSEKKGLPTTYFLTIAEEPIRIHSELTEVDFVPLFDINSFRQGNPLTGLVDGGTVFVPTPLADPQDIWNALPAATQAEISARGLRLLALDTATLAKQHSPRPDLEIRMQGVALVGVFLRVSPFAARAGLDRAALMEAVRGNLTRFFGKRGTAVVDANLAVIQGAYDGVIDVTAAIGARSAPAAVQASR
;
A
#
# COMPACT_ATOMS: atom_id res chain seq x y z
N MET A 1 -0.68 36.89 -8.65
CA MET A 1 -0.50 38.04 -7.74
C MET A 1 0.17 37.54 -6.46
N ALA A 2 1.22 38.27 -6.09
CA ALA A 2 2.01 38.19 -4.85
C ALA A 2 2.19 36.80 -4.19
N MET A 3 3.32 36.15 -4.51
CA MET A 3 3.96 35.17 -3.65
C MET A 3 4.24 35.83 -2.29
N LEU A 4 3.65 35.28 -1.24
CA LEU A 4 4.13 35.50 0.13
C LEU A 4 5.50 34.82 0.24
N ALA A 5 6.55 35.61 0.16
CA ALA A 5 7.87 35.21 0.56
C ALA A 5 7.82 34.85 2.05
N ASP A 6 8.23 33.64 2.40
CA ASP A 6 8.46 33.18 3.77
C ASP A 6 9.60 34.03 4.36
N SER A 7 9.25 35.16 4.98
CA SER A 7 10.18 36.20 5.43
C SER A 7 10.88 35.88 6.77
N ASN A 8 10.79 34.66 7.28
CA ASN A 8 11.33 34.31 8.61
C ASN A 8 12.37 33.18 8.66
N LEU A 9 12.84 32.66 7.54
CA LEU A 9 13.98 31.74 7.56
C LEU A 9 15.28 32.52 7.37
N PRO A 10 16.33 32.30 8.20
CA PRO A 10 17.61 32.94 8.00
C PRO A 10 18.15 32.59 6.60
N SER A 11 18.63 33.61 5.87
CA SER A 11 19.20 33.40 4.52
C SER A 11 20.45 32.53 4.66
N ARG A 12 20.45 31.35 4.00
CA ARG A 12 21.62 30.47 3.95
C ARG A 12 22.64 30.98 2.97
N ARG A 13 23.90 30.94 3.33
CA ARG A 13 25.03 31.34 2.44
C ARG A 13 25.37 30.17 1.56
N LEU A 14 25.27 30.39 0.24
CA LEU A 14 25.56 29.41 -0.79
C LEU A 14 26.73 29.90 -1.64
N LEU A 15 27.78 29.08 -1.77
CA LEU A 15 28.86 29.30 -2.70
C LEU A 15 28.67 28.42 -3.94
N ILE A 16 28.60 29.02 -5.12
CA ILE A 16 28.55 28.29 -6.40
C ILE A 16 29.93 28.37 -7.06
N VAL A 17 30.50 27.20 -7.37
CA VAL A 17 31.81 27.10 -8.08
C VAL A 17 31.54 26.57 -9.48
N SER A 18 31.69 27.47 -10.49
CA SER A 18 31.48 27.14 -11.90
C SER A 18 32.25 28.11 -12.81
N GLN A 19 32.80 27.57 -13.88
CA GLN A 19 33.49 28.38 -14.92
C GLN A 19 32.50 28.98 -15.95
N HIS A 20 31.26 28.51 -15.98
CA HIS A 20 30.23 28.95 -16.94
C HIS A 20 29.43 30.15 -16.42
N ARG A 21 29.98 31.35 -16.51
CA ARG A 21 29.45 32.58 -15.89
C ARG A 21 27.98 32.89 -16.26
N ALA A 22 27.62 32.85 -17.55
CA ALA A 22 26.26 33.19 -17.99
C ALA A 22 25.18 32.22 -17.49
N ALA A 23 25.45 30.88 -17.51
CA ALA A 23 24.53 29.89 -16.99
C ALA A 23 24.41 29.96 -15.45
N THR A 24 25.50 30.35 -14.81
CA THR A 24 25.56 30.46 -13.34
C THR A 24 24.83 31.73 -12.85
N GLU A 25 24.85 32.84 -13.59
CA GLU A 25 24.11 34.07 -13.25
C GLU A 25 22.59 33.82 -13.15
N ALA A 26 22.00 33.13 -14.12
CA ALA A 26 20.58 32.74 -14.07
C ALA A 26 20.25 31.84 -12.88
N LEU A 27 21.14 30.90 -12.55
CA LEU A 27 21.01 30.04 -11.41
C LEU A 27 21.11 30.79 -10.06
N CYS A 28 22.04 31.75 -9.99
CA CYS A 28 22.20 32.61 -8.81
C CYS A 28 20.97 33.50 -8.57
N ASP A 29 20.43 34.10 -9.60
CA ASP A 29 19.21 34.90 -9.52
C ASP A 29 18.03 34.04 -9.05
N HIS A 30 17.96 32.85 -9.53
CA HIS A 30 16.90 31.92 -9.13
C HIS A 30 17.02 31.50 -7.67
N LEU A 31 18.20 31.07 -7.24
CA LEU A 31 18.45 30.62 -5.85
C LEU A 31 18.37 31.80 -4.86
N SER A 32 18.74 33.01 -5.27
CA SER A 32 18.55 34.22 -4.46
C SER A 32 17.07 34.50 -4.19
N ARG A 33 16.21 34.32 -5.18
CA ARG A 33 14.74 34.42 -5.01
C ARG A 33 14.18 33.35 -4.08
N HIS A 34 14.91 32.25 -3.87
CA HIS A 34 14.56 31.19 -2.94
C HIS A 34 15.29 31.33 -1.59
N GLY A 35 15.77 32.52 -1.23
CA GLY A 35 16.28 32.85 0.11
C GLY A 35 17.71 32.39 0.39
N PHE A 36 18.55 32.22 -0.63
CA PHE A 36 19.98 32.00 -0.47
C PHE A 36 20.75 33.33 -0.69
N ALA A 37 21.76 33.57 0.17
CA ALA A 37 22.78 34.59 -0.08
C ALA A 37 23.89 33.94 -0.93
N VAL A 38 23.83 34.14 -2.25
CA VAL A 38 24.68 33.42 -3.21
C VAL A 38 25.97 34.19 -3.51
N ALA A 39 27.12 33.47 -3.37
CA ALA A 39 28.44 33.93 -3.84
C ALA A 39 28.90 33.01 -4.98
N GLN A 40 29.72 33.54 -5.89
CA GLN A 40 30.28 32.79 -7.02
C GLN A 40 31.79 32.72 -6.97
N ALA A 41 32.35 31.61 -7.39
CA ALA A 41 33.78 31.43 -7.66
C ALA A 41 33.96 30.75 -9.02
N THR A 42 34.91 31.19 -9.81
CA THR A 42 35.17 30.68 -11.16
C THR A 42 36.42 29.78 -11.22
N THR A 43 37.21 29.75 -10.15
CA THR A 43 38.44 28.94 -10.05
C THR A 43 38.53 28.26 -8.69
N GLU A 44 39.34 27.25 -8.60
CA GLU A 44 39.62 26.54 -7.33
C GLU A 44 40.19 27.51 -6.27
N THR A 45 41.11 28.38 -6.67
CA THR A 45 41.70 29.37 -5.75
C THR A 45 40.68 30.36 -5.24
N ALA A 46 39.81 30.90 -6.14
CA ALA A 46 38.70 31.79 -5.76
C ALA A 46 37.67 31.05 -4.87
N ALA A 47 37.45 29.76 -5.08
CA ALA A 47 36.57 28.96 -4.25
C ALA A 47 37.13 28.78 -2.81
N ARG A 48 38.44 28.56 -2.68
CA ARG A 48 39.12 28.54 -1.37
C ARG A 48 39.05 29.87 -0.64
N GLU A 49 39.31 31.00 -1.34
CA GLU A 49 39.19 32.32 -0.76
C GLU A 49 37.75 32.66 -0.32
N ALA A 50 36.77 32.31 -1.17
CA ALA A 50 35.36 32.52 -0.85
C ALA A 50 34.86 31.62 0.29
N SER A 51 35.47 30.46 0.48
CA SER A 51 35.15 29.54 1.58
C SER A 51 35.55 30.06 2.96
N ALA A 52 36.47 31.02 3.04
CA ALA A 52 36.81 31.73 4.27
C ALA A 52 35.64 32.46 4.92
N ASN A 53 34.61 32.80 4.12
CA ASN A 53 33.35 33.36 4.61
C ASN A 53 32.36 32.30 5.17
N CYS A 54 32.81 31.05 5.35
CA CYS A 54 32.06 29.93 5.91
C CYS A 54 30.67 29.76 5.27
N PRO A 55 30.54 29.39 3.99
CA PRO A 55 29.24 29.13 3.38
C PRO A 55 28.55 27.96 4.06
N ASP A 56 27.22 28.02 4.15
CA ASP A 56 26.42 26.94 4.74
C ASP A 56 26.35 25.73 3.83
N VAL A 57 26.42 25.98 2.49
CA VAL A 57 26.44 24.96 1.43
C VAL A 57 27.32 25.40 0.29
N VAL A 58 28.02 24.45 -0.34
CA VAL A 58 28.80 24.69 -1.58
C VAL A 58 28.23 23.84 -2.71
N LEU A 59 27.98 24.46 -3.84
CA LEU A 59 27.55 23.79 -5.07
C LEU A 59 28.67 23.85 -6.11
N VAL A 60 29.23 22.72 -6.46
CA VAL A 60 30.30 22.59 -7.44
C VAL A 60 29.73 22.14 -8.79
N ASP A 61 30.00 22.88 -9.85
CA ASP A 61 29.66 22.46 -11.21
C ASP A 61 30.54 21.27 -11.63
N GLY A 62 29.92 20.13 -11.89
CA GLY A 62 30.59 18.88 -12.25
C GLY A 62 31.12 18.85 -13.67
N ASP A 63 30.58 19.69 -14.56
CA ASP A 63 30.91 19.72 -15.99
C ASP A 63 32.07 20.68 -16.31
N VAL A 64 32.79 21.15 -15.30
CA VAL A 64 33.96 22.01 -15.52
C VAL A 64 35.16 21.22 -16.08
N PRO A 65 36.02 21.85 -16.89
CA PRO A 65 37.24 21.22 -17.34
C PRO A 65 38.11 20.71 -16.19
N GLY A 66 38.48 19.43 -16.22
CA GLY A 66 39.15 18.73 -15.12
C GLY A 66 38.24 18.06 -14.11
N GLY A 67 36.91 18.25 -14.25
CA GLY A 67 35.89 17.65 -13.41
C GLY A 67 35.78 18.25 -12.01
N TRP A 68 34.88 17.72 -11.22
CA TRP A 68 34.57 18.21 -9.87
C TRP A 68 35.61 17.82 -8.79
N ARG A 69 36.38 16.73 -9.02
CA ARG A 69 37.27 16.12 -8.03
C ARG A 69 38.34 17.05 -7.45
N PRO A 70 39.09 17.81 -8.27
CA PRO A 70 40.09 18.72 -7.73
C PRO A 70 39.49 19.81 -6.87
N VAL A 71 38.33 20.36 -7.30
CA VAL A 71 37.61 21.43 -6.59
C VAL A 71 37.09 20.92 -5.24
N VAL A 72 36.46 19.76 -5.21
CA VAL A 72 35.96 19.15 -3.96
C VAL A 72 37.12 18.81 -3.03
N SER A 73 38.21 18.25 -3.54
CA SER A 73 39.40 17.96 -2.74
C SER A 73 39.98 19.21 -2.07
N ALA A 74 40.05 20.31 -2.81
CA ALA A 74 40.56 21.60 -2.29
C ALA A 74 39.65 22.23 -1.24
N LEU A 75 38.32 22.04 -1.36
CA LEU A 75 37.33 22.60 -0.44
C LEU A 75 37.19 21.80 0.87
N ARG A 76 37.55 20.52 0.87
CA ARG A 76 37.42 19.65 2.04
C ARG A 76 38.25 20.08 3.23
N ASP A 77 39.37 20.75 3.00
CA ASP A 77 40.22 21.29 4.07
C ASP A 77 39.51 22.43 4.85
N CYS A 78 38.51 23.06 4.21
CA CYS A 78 37.85 24.25 4.75
C CYS A 78 36.37 24.02 5.09
N ILE A 79 35.72 23.05 4.42
CA ILE A 79 34.27 22.84 4.50
C ILE A 79 33.97 21.34 4.70
N PRO A 80 33.08 20.97 5.67
CA PRO A 80 32.65 19.60 5.86
C PRO A 80 32.08 19.00 4.56
N ALA A 81 32.53 17.82 4.18
CA ALA A 81 32.14 17.17 2.93
C ALA A 81 30.61 17.06 2.76
N GLY A 82 29.85 16.81 3.82
CA GLY A 82 28.39 16.77 3.81
C GLY A 82 27.69 18.10 3.46
N ARG A 83 28.44 19.23 3.40
CA ARG A 83 27.94 20.53 2.93
C ARG A 83 28.30 20.83 1.48
N ILE A 84 28.98 19.94 0.80
CA ILE A 84 29.39 20.10 -0.61
C ILE A 84 28.45 19.24 -1.46
N ALA A 85 27.82 19.85 -2.46
CA ALA A 85 27.07 19.17 -3.51
C ALA A 85 27.76 19.37 -4.86
N VAL A 86 27.62 18.42 -5.76
CA VAL A 86 28.08 18.51 -7.13
C VAL A 86 26.89 18.49 -8.07
N LEU A 87 26.83 19.49 -8.96
CA LEU A 87 25.79 19.68 -9.96
C LEU A 87 26.34 19.34 -11.33
N ALA A 88 25.81 18.30 -11.98
CA ALA A 88 26.24 17.87 -13.31
C ALA A 88 25.07 17.75 -14.28
N SER A 89 25.34 17.86 -15.57
CA SER A 89 24.33 17.61 -16.61
C SER A 89 23.93 16.13 -16.63
N TYR A 90 24.88 15.27 -16.33
CA TYR A 90 24.68 13.83 -16.23
C TYR A 90 25.68 13.22 -15.22
N TRP A 91 25.29 12.10 -14.58
CA TRP A 91 26.16 11.32 -13.70
C TRP A 91 26.43 9.93 -14.28
N HIS A 92 27.71 9.62 -14.52
CA HIS A 92 28.10 8.23 -14.71
C HIS A 92 28.01 7.47 -13.38
N ALA A 93 27.55 6.22 -13.42
CA ALA A 93 27.33 5.43 -12.21
C ALA A 93 28.58 5.30 -11.33
N ASP A 94 29.77 5.18 -11.95
CA ASP A 94 31.04 5.09 -11.23
C ASP A 94 31.40 6.42 -10.56
N GLU A 95 31.18 7.53 -11.24
CA GLU A 95 31.43 8.87 -10.70
C GLU A 95 30.47 9.23 -9.56
N GLN A 96 29.22 8.82 -9.67
CA GLN A 96 28.24 9.04 -8.59
C GLN A 96 28.59 8.19 -7.36
N ARG A 97 29.01 6.92 -7.54
CA ARG A 97 29.50 6.06 -6.45
C ARG A 97 30.74 6.66 -5.77
N GLU A 98 31.67 7.17 -6.55
CA GLU A 98 32.86 7.82 -6.04
C GLU A 98 32.54 9.11 -5.28
N ALA A 99 31.62 9.92 -5.83
CA ALA A 99 31.13 11.13 -5.18
C ALA A 99 30.49 10.83 -3.82
N VAL A 100 29.60 9.83 -3.76
CA VAL A 100 28.96 9.35 -2.53
C VAL A 100 30.00 8.78 -1.56
N ALA A 101 30.91 7.92 -2.05
CA ALA A 101 32.00 7.34 -1.22
C ALA A 101 32.94 8.42 -0.68
N SER A 102 33.06 9.53 -1.40
CA SER A 102 33.81 10.68 -0.94
C SER A 102 33.12 11.46 0.19
N GLY A 103 31.90 11.13 0.58
CA GLY A 103 31.14 11.74 1.68
C GLY A 103 30.58 13.13 1.36
N ILE A 104 30.50 13.54 0.08
CA ILE A 104 29.81 14.77 -0.29
C ILE A 104 28.32 14.68 0.01
N GLY A 105 27.69 15.81 0.35
CA GLY A 105 26.31 15.87 0.82
C GLY A 105 25.26 15.59 -0.27
N GLY A 106 25.62 15.72 -1.56
CA GLY A 106 24.68 15.44 -2.65
C GLY A 106 25.28 15.47 -4.05
N THR A 107 24.71 14.61 -4.91
CA THR A 107 24.91 14.63 -6.36
C THR A 107 23.64 15.14 -7.02
N LEU A 108 23.68 16.24 -7.72
CA LEU A 108 22.53 16.96 -8.24
C LEU A 108 22.60 17.01 -9.77
N LEU A 109 21.44 17.16 -10.42
CA LEU A 109 21.35 17.30 -11.88
C LEU A 109 20.98 18.73 -12.28
N LYS A 110 21.58 19.24 -13.35
CA LYS A 110 21.33 20.61 -13.89
C LYS A 110 19.88 20.79 -14.39
N HIS A 111 19.18 19.71 -14.68
CA HIS A 111 17.78 19.73 -15.14
C HIS A 111 16.74 19.85 -14.01
N LEU A 112 17.18 19.87 -12.74
CA LEU A 112 16.28 20.15 -11.63
C LEU A 112 15.73 21.58 -11.78
N ASP A 113 14.39 21.72 -11.63
CA ASP A 113 13.87 23.07 -11.50
C ASP A 113 14.49 23.76 -10.28
N GLY A 114 14.62 25.10 -10.36
CA GLY A 114 15.35 25.80 -9.33
C GLY A 114 14.73 25.69 -7.94
N SER A 115 13.42 25.41 -7.83
CA SER A 115 12.74 25.18 -6.54
C SER A 115 13.13 23.84 -5.95
N ALA A 116 13.22 22.78 -6.77
CA ALA A 116 13.68 21.46 -6.35
C ALA A 116 15.16 21.51 -5.94
N LEU A 117 16.00 22.21 -6.71
CA LEU A 117 17.41 22.42 -6.40
C LEU A 117 17.57 23.18 -5.07
N ALA A 118 16.81 24.26 -4.86
CA ALA A 118 16.84 25.04 -3.63
C ALA A 118 16.46 24.19 -2.39
N ARG A 119 15.46 23.32 -2.51
CA ARG A 119 15.08 22.39 -1.42
C ARG A 119 16.18 21.40 -1.10
N GLN A 120 16.81 20.81 -2.11
CA GLN A 120 17.91 19.85 -1.91
C GLN A 120 19.13 20.54 -1.28
N LEU A 121 19.48 21.74 -1.72
CA LEU A 121 20.56 22.52 -1.14
C LEU A 121 20.29 22.92 0.32
N ARG A 122 19.03 23.16 0.70
CA ARG A 122 18.66 23.43 2.10
C ARG A 122 18.81 22.23 3.01
N ALA A 123 18.60 21.02 2.49
CA ALA A 123 18.75 19.77 3.26
C ALA A 123 20.22 19.40 3.51
N LEU A 124 21.16 19.99 2.76
CA LEU A 124 22.59 19.73 2.90
C LEU A 124 23.17 20.44 4.12
N GLY A 125 24.05 19.77 4.82
CA GLY A 125 24.81 20.35 5.94
C GLY A 125 24.05 20.46 7.25
N GLU A 126 22.82 19.98 7.33
CA GLU A 126 22.21 19.70 8.62
C GLU A 126 22.92 18.49 9.23
N PRO A 127 23.47 18.59 10.46
CA PRO A 127 24.03 17.41 11.10
C PRO A 127 22.94 16.34 11.16
N THR A 128 23.25 15.11 10.77
CA THR A 128 22.40 13.95 11.08
C THR A 128 22.46 13.76 12.60
N ILE A 129 21.82 14.66 13.30
CA ILE A 129 21.51 14.44 14.70
C ILE A 129 20.47 13.34 14.64
N VAL A 130 20.79 12.18 15.21
CA VAL A 130 19.79 11.22 15.69
C VAL A 130 19.08 11.95 16.82
N THR A 131 18.26 12.91 16.47
CA THR A 131 17.29 13.50 17.38
C THR A 131 16.13 12.52 17.40
N ASN A 132 15.67 12.18 18.57
CA ASN A 132 14.27 11.79 18.74
C ASN A 132 13.45 12.79 17.91
N LYS A 133 13.04 12.40 16.70
CA LYS A 133 12.12 13.19 15.91
C LYS A 133 10.94 13.48 16.83
N PRO A 134 10.53 14.73 17.05
CA PRO A 134 9.30 14.97 17.78
C PRO A 134 8.22 14.11 17.11
N ALA A 135 7.34 13.54 17.92
CA ALA A 135 6.21 12.78 17.38
C ALA A 135 5.51 13.66 16.32
N PRO A 136 5.11 13.10 15.19
CA PRO A 136 4.43 13.88 14.16
C PRO A 136 3.21 14.55 14.75
N GLU A 137 2.87 15.72 14.26
CA GLU A 137 1.73 16.51 14.76
C GLU A 137 0.42 15.69 14.69
N PHE A 138 0.28 14.88 13.64
CA PHE A 138 -0.86 13.97 13.43
C PHE A 138 -0.39 12.53 13.25
N PRO A 139 -0.24 11.77 14.34
CA PRO A 139 0.25 10.39 14.29
C PRO A 139 -0.74 9.40 13.70
N GLY A 140 -2.01 9.78 13.55
CA GLY A 140 -3.11 8.95 13.10
C GLY A 140 -3.80 8.15 14.21
N ILE A 141 -5.09 7.92 14.04
CA ILE A 141 -5.93 7.12 14.93
C ILE A 141 -5.68 5.63 14.64
N PRO A 142 -5.20 4.82 15.60
CA PRO A 142 -4.98 3.40 15.38
C PRO A 142 -6.30 2.68 15.06
N ALA A 143 -6.31 1.90 13.99
CA ALA A 143 -7.43 1.04 13.61
C ALA A 143 -6.92 -0.26 12.97
N ILE A 144 -7.76 -1.29 12.99
CA ILE A 144 -7.54 -2.56 12.31
C ILE A 144 -8.73 -2.75 11.37
N ILE A 145 -8.56 -2.41 10.10
CA ILE A 145 -9.64 -2.33 9.10
C ILE A 145 -9.11 -2.68 7.71
N ASP A 146 -10.03 -2.90 6.77
CA ASP A 146 -9.68 -3.12 5.38
C ASP A 146 -9.53 -1.81 4.58
N GLY A 147 -8.95 -1.91 3.37
CA GLY A 147 -8.70 -0.76 2.53
C GLY A 147 -9.96 -0.01 2.09
N SER A 148 -11.09 -0.70 1.96
CA SER A 148 -12.37 -0.08 1.62
C SER A 148 -12.93 0.76 2.77
N GLU A 149 -12.84 0.24 4.00
CA GLU A 149 -13.24 0.98 5.22
C GLU A 149 -12.32 2.20 5.44
N ALA A 150 -11.02 2.06 5.12
CA ALA A 150 -10.04 3.14 5.23
C ALA A 150 -10.35 4.32 4.28
N ILE A 151 -10.70 4.03 3.03
CA ILE A 151 -11.18 5.04 2.06
C ILE A 151 -12.47 5.70 2.54
N ALA A 152 -13.44 4.89 2.95
CA ALA A 152 -14.74 5.40 3.38
C ALA A 152 -14.62 6.27 4.64
N HIS A 153 -13.66 5.99 5.54
CA HIS A 153 -13.35 6.85 6.68
C HIS A 153 -12.98 8.26 6.22
N VAL A 154 -12.11 8.38 5.23
CA VAL A 154 -11.67 9.69 4.72
C VAL A 154 -12.80 10.36 3.93
N GLU A 155 -13.39 9.68 2.98
CA GLU A 155 -14.40 10.29 2.10
C GLU A 155 -15.67 10.72 2.83
N THR A 156 -16.13 10.01 3.86
CA THR A 156 -17.28 10.45 4.67
C THR A 156 -16.98 11.71 5.48
N ARG A 157 -15.72 12.08 5.64
CA ARG A 157 -15.28 13.29 6.35
C ARG A 157 -15.09 14.47 5.43
N ILE A 158 -14.58 14.24 4.21
CA ILE A 158 -14.15 15.33 3.34
C ILE A 158 -15.06 15.62 2.16
N SER A 159 -15.92 14.69 1.73
CA SER A 159 -16.84 14.90 0.61
C SER A 159 -18.21 15.41 1.04
N ASP A 160 -18.96 15.99 0.10
CA ASP A 160 -20.35 16.40 0.28
C ASP A 160 -21.31 15.30 -0.18
N GLY A 161 -20.84 14.41 -1.04
CA GLY A 161 -21.62 13.30 -1.55
C GLY A 161 -20.82 12.29 -2.36
N ALA A 162 -21.47 11.16 -2.63
CA ALA A 162 -20.97 10.13 -3.52
C ALA A 162 -22.02 9.77 -4.58
N CYS A 163 -21.55 9.50 -5.80
CA CYS A 163 -22.37 8.95 -6.86
C CYS A 163 -21.73 7.62 -7.27
N ALA A 164 -22.41 6.48 -7.03
CA ALA A 164 -21.83 5.19 -7.31
C ALA A 164 -22.88 4.16 -7.69
N TYR A 165 -22.51 3.18 -8.51
CA TYR A 165 -23.27 1.97 -8.78
C TYR A 165 -22.51 0.76 -8.23
N PRO A 166 -23.18 -0.11 -7.44
CA PRO A 166 -22.48 -1.19 -6.74
C PRO A 166 -21.85 -2.22 -7.67
N ILE A 167 -20.54 -2.38 -7.61
CA ILE A 167 -19.79 -3.39 -8.34
C ILE A 167 -18.67 -3.98 -7.47
N THR A 168 -18.52 -5.32 -7.45
CA THR A 168 -17.45 -6.00 -6.72
C THR A 168 -16.09 -5.77 -7.40
N PRO A 169 -15.00 -5.43 -6.66
CA PRO A 169 -14.87 -5.46 -5.19
C PRO A 169 -15.04 -4.08 -4.49
N SER A 170 -15.58 -3.06 -5.14
CA SER A 170 -15.75 -1.72 -4.56
C SER A 170 -17.01 -1.59 -3.66
N THR A 171 -17.84 -2.61 -3.58
CA THR A 171 -19.14 -2.58 -2.88
C THR A 171 -19.03 -2.14 -1.42
N THR A 172 -17.99 -2.55 -0.70
CA THR A 172 -17.81 -2.21 0.72
C THR A 172 -17.63 -0.70 0.91
N MET A 173 -16.88 -0.02 0.04
CA MET A 173 -16.70 1.44 0.10
C MET A 173 -18.05 2.16 0.01
N ALA A 174 -18.86 1.81 -1.00
CA ALA A 174 -20.19 2.38 -1.19
C ALA A 174 -21.13 2.07 -0.01
N ALA A 175 -21.13 0.83 0.50
CA ALA A 175 -22.00 0.42 1.60
C ALA A 175 -21.70 1.17 2.90
N VAL A 176 -20.42 1.37 3.24
CA VAL A 176 -20.03 2.14 4.43
C VAL A 176 -20.43 3.61 4.28
N TYR A 177 -20.26 4.19 3.10
CA TYR A 177 -20.69 5.55 2.82
C TYR A 177 -22.22 5.69 2.92
N GLN A 178 -22.98 4.75 2.34
CA GLN A 178 -24.47 4.72 2.44
C GLN A 178 -24.94 4.63 3.89
N VAL A 179 -24.28 3.85 4.74
CA VAL A 179 -24.58 3.77 6.17
C VAL A 179 -24.40 5.14 6.85
N ALA A 180 -23.33 5.87 6.52
CA ALA A 180 -23.12 7.22 7.05
C ALA A 180 -24.24 8.18 6.61
N VAL A 181 -24.65 8.12 5.34
CA VAL A 181 -25.79 8.92 4.82
C VAL A 181 -27.10 8.56 5.54
N ALA A 182 -27.39 7.26 5.70
CA ALA A 182 -28.61 6.79 6.38
C ALA A 182 -28.67 7.22 7.85
N ASN A 183 -27.52 7.34 8.50
CA ASN A 183 -27.40 7.84 9.87
C ASN A 183 -27.45 9.38 9.96
N GLY A 184 -27.54 10.09 8.82
CA GLY A 184 -27.51 11.55 8.78
C GLY A 184 -26.18 12.17 9.20
N THR A 185 -25.07 11.41 9.08
CA THR A 185 -23.73 11.86 9.44
C THR A 185 -23.33 13.05 8.57
N PRO A 186 -22.90 14.18 9.16
CA PRO A 186 -22.32 15.28 8.39
C PRO A 186 -20.84 15.02 8.10
N ASN A 187 -20.32 15.71 7.07
CA ASN A 187 -18.86 15.82 6.92
C ASN A 187 -18.27 16.77 8.00
N ILE A 188 -16.95 16.92 8.02
CA ILE A 188 -16.26 17.74 9.05
C ILE A 188 -16.60 19.24 8.97
N TRP A 189 -17.20 19.71 7.90
CA TRP A 189 -17.70 21.09 7.73
C TRP A 189 -19.20 21.23 8.00
N GLY A 190 -19.86 20.16 8.49
CA GLY A 190 -21.26 20.15 8.88
C GLY A 190 -22.26 19.92 7.74
N THR A 191 -21.79 19.66 6.52
CA THR A 191 -22.67 19.33 5.39
C THR A 191 -23.16 17.89 5.51
N LYS A 192 -24.47 17.66 5.44
CA LYS A 192 -25.04 16.30 5.42
C LYS A 192 -24.67 15.60 4.14
N LEU A 193 -24.11 14.39 4.30
CA LEU A 193 -23.70 13.55 3.18
C LEU A 193 -24.89 13.17 2.30
N LYS A 194 -24.63 13.05 0.99
CA LYS A 194 -25.58 12.59 -0.01
C LYS A 194 -25.04 11.35 -0.72
N PHE A 195 -25.95 10.47 -1.16
CA PHE A 195 -25.59 9.33 -1.99
C PHE A 195 -26.57 9.23 -3.16
N ILE A 196 -26.05 9.14 -4.36
CA ILE A 196 -26.82 8.99 -5.60
C ILE A 196 -26.43 7.64 -6.22
N GLU A 197 -27.39 6.73 -6.32
CA GLU A 197 -27.25 5.43 -6.96
C GLU A 197 -28.15 5.40 -8.20
N PRO A 198 -27.59 5.70 -9.39
CA PRO A 198 -28.33 5.62 -10.66
C PRO A 198 -28.38 4.18 -11.18
N GLU A 199 -28.85 3.99 -12.42
CA GLU A 199 -29.04 2.66 -13.02
C GLU A 199 -27.76 2.01 -13.57
N SER A 200 -26.65 2.75 -13.65
CA SER A 200 -25.37 2.21 -14.18
C SER A 200 -24.16 3.02 -13.73
N GLU A 201 -22.98 2.45 -13.92
CA GLU A 201 -21.73 3.14 -13.63
C GLU A 201 -21.53 4.37 -14.53
N HIS A 202 -21.93 4.31 -15.81
CA HIS A 202 -21.88 5.47 -16.70
C HIS A 202 -22.69 6.64 -16.15
N SER A 203 -23.93 6.38 -15.74
CA SER A 203 -24.80 7.40 -15.14
C SER A 203 -24.28 7.88 -13.79
N SER A 204 -23.57 7.02 -13.03
CA SER A 204 -22.97 7.45 -11.77
C SER A 204 -21.82 8.44 -11.98
N ALA A 205 -21.01 8.26 -13.03
CA ALA A 205 -19.98 9.21 -13.41
C ALA A 205 -20.59 10.54 -13.91
N SER A 206 -21.67 10.48 -14.70
CA SER A 206 -22.39 11.66 -15.17
C SER A 206 -23.06 12.43 -14.02
N ALA A 207 -23.60 11.72 -13.02
CA ALA A 207 -24.13 12.34 -11.81
C ALA A 207 -23.03 13.02 -10.99
N ALA A 208 -21.84 12.41 -10.88
CA ALA A 208 -20.68 13.01 -10.23
C ALA A 208 -20.19 14.26 -10.97
N GLU A 209 -20.21 14.25 -12.31
CA GLU A 209 -19.92 15.43 -13.13
C GLU A 209 -20.84 16.59 -12.78
N GLY A 210 -22.17 16.34 -12.80
CA GLY A 210 -23.17 17.37 -12.47
C GLY A 210 -23.05 17.86 -11.03
N PHE A 211 -22.75 16.97 -10.09
CA PHE A 211 -22.52 17.31 -8.68
C PHE A 211 -21.31 18.24 -8.50
N ALA A 212 -20.20 17.95 -9.20
CA ALA A 212 -19.00 18.78 -9.18
C ALA A 212 -19.21 20.13 -9.88
N LEU A 213 -19.95 20.15 -10.99
CA LEU A 213 -20.32 21.41 -11.67
C LEU A 213 -21.13 22.36 -10.79
N ALA A 214 -21.94 21.79 -9.88
CA ALA A 214 -22.72 22.56 -8.89
C ALA A 214 -21.89 22.94 -7.64
N GLY A 215 -20.56 22.86 -7.71
CA GLY A 215 -19.67 23.28 -6.62
C GLY A 215 -19.54 22.28 -5.47
N GLY A 216 -20.07 21.07 -5.60
CA GLY A 216 -19.98 20.04 -4.56
C GLY A 216 -18.73 19.18 -4.68
N ARG A 217 -18.11 18.87 -3.53
CA ARG A 217 -17.02 17.90 -3.45
C ARG A 217 -17.57 16.48 -3.48
N VAL A 218 -17.38 15.77 -4.59
CA VAL A 218 -18.00 14.46 -4.85
C VAL A 218 -16.96 13.36 -5.05
N THR A 219 -17.35 12.14 -4.71
CA THR A 219 -16.57 10.92 -4.95
C THR A 219 -17.40 9.85 -5.67
N ASN A 220 -16.71 8.79 -6.14
CA ASN A 220 -17.33 7.60 -6.73
C ASN A 220 -16.53 6.35 -6.31
N PHE A 221 -17.22 5.21 -6.27
CA PHE A 221 -16.65 3.89 -5.95
C PHE A 221 -16.97 2.91 -7.06
N THR A 222 -15.95 2.41 -7.76
CA THR A 222 -16.12 1.55 -8.94
C THR A 222 -15.03 0.48 -9.06
N ALA A 223 -15.13 -0.38 -10.06
CA ALA A 223 -14.19 -1.45 -10.37
C ALA A 223 -14.36 -1.96 -11.80
N GLY A 224 -13.32 -2.52 -12.40
CA GLY A 224 -13.40 -3.37 -13.59
C GLY A 224 -14.19 -2.76 -14.74
N GLN A 225 -15.21 -3.52 -15.19
CA GLN A 225 -16.07 -3.13 -16.29
C GLN A 225 -16.81 -1.82 -16.03
N GLY A 226 -17.17 -1.53 -14.77
CA GLY A 226 -17.81 -0.27 -14.42
C GLY A 226 -16.94 0.94 -14.74
N LEU A 227 -15.63 0.88 -14.44
CA LEU A 227 -14.69 1.94 -14.80
C LEU A 227 -14.57 2.09 -16.34
N ILE A 228 -14.52 0.99 -17.06
CA ILE A 228 -14.47 1.04 -18.53
C ILE A 228 -15.76 1.61 -19.11
N LEU A 229 -16.91 1.27 -18.56
CA LEU A 229 -18.20 1.81 -18.99
C LEU A 229 -18.29 3.33 -18.78
N MET A 230 -17.58 3.89 -17.78
CA MET A 230 -17.51 5.34 -17.52
C MET A 230 -16.56 6.07 -18.50
N LYS A 231 -15.74 5.40 -19.30
CA LYS A 231 -14.60 6.02 -20.01
C LYS A 231 -14.96 7.27 -20.81
N GLU A 232 -16.10 7.30 -21.48
CA GLU A 232 -16.57 8.49 -22.20
C GLU A 232 -16.70 9.69 -21.25
N VAL A 233 -17.38 9.49 -20.12
CA VAL A 233 -17.63 10.54 -19.13
C VAL A 233 -16.33 10.98 -18.45
N LEU A 234 -15.36 10.07 -18.25
CA LEU A 234 -14.04 10.42 -17.70
C LEU A 234 -13.32 11.46 -18.58
N HIS A 235 -13.41 11.33 -19.92
CA HIS A 235 -12.87 12.36 -20.83
C HIS A 235 -13.58 13.70 -20.68
N VAL A 236 -14.90 13.70 -20.44
CA VAL A 236 -15.68 14.92 -20.23
C VAL A 236 -15.28 15.60 -18.92
N ILE A 237 -15.21 14.84 -17.83
CA ILE A 237 -14.81 15.35 -16.50
C ILE A 237 -13.42 15.99 -16.55
N SER A 238 -12.44 15.29 -17.12
CA SER A 238 -11.08 15.82 -17.25
C SER A 238 -10.99 17.03 -18.20
N GLY A 239 -11.75 17.00 -19.29
CA GLY A 239 -11.85 18.12 -20.23
C GLY A 239 -12.43 19.38 -19.60
N LYS A 240 -13.33 19.24 -18.63
CA LYS A 240 -13.90 20.34 -17.83
C LYS A 240 -13.03 20.67 -16.59
N ARG A 241 -11.97 19.91 -16.35
CA ARG A 241 -11.03 20.08 -15.24
C ARG A 241 -11.73 20.07 -13.86
N LEU A 242 -12.70 19.16 -13.69
CA LEU A 242 -13.42 19.01 -12.44
C LEU A 242 -12.59 18.20 -11.44
N PRO A 243 -12.36 18.71 -10.23
CA PRO A 243 -11.46 18.11 -9.25
C PRO A 243 -12.15 16.96 -8.46
N VAL A 244 -12.66 15.97 -9.16
CA VAL A 244 -13.30 14.80 -8.56
C VAL A 244 -12.27 13.71 -8.25
N VAL A 245 -12.55 12.89 -7.25
CA VAL A 245 -11.72 11.73 -6.90
C VAL A 245 -12.60 10.49 -6.94
N PHE A 246 -12.21 9.50 -7.77
CA PHE A 246 -12.87 8.21 -7.84
C PHE A 246 -11.97 7.12 -7.25
N HIS A 247 -12.55 6.21 -6.49
CA HIS A 247 -11.87 5.09 -5.88
C HIS A 247 -12.15 3.81 -6.63
N VAL A 248 -11.09 3.11 -7.00
CA VAL A 248 -11.17 1.92 -7.85
C VAL A 248 -10.66 0.70 -7.08
N GLY A 249 -11.54 -0.28 -6.87
CA GLY A 249 -11.10 -1.63 -6.54
C GLY A 249 -10.59 -2.30 -7.82
N ALA A 250 -9.29 -2.12 -8.10
CA ALA A 250 -8.68 -2.51 -9.37
C ALA A 250 -8.88 -4.01 -9.66
N ARG A 251 -9.47 -4.33 -10.80
CA ARG A 251 -9.99 -5.65 -11.13
C ARG A 251 -9.68 -6.03 -12.57
N ALA A 252 -9.40 -7.33 -12.79
CA ALA A 252 -9.25 -7.90 -14.12
C ALA A 252 -10.51 -7.68 -14.95
N LEU A 253 -10.33 -7.28 -16.20
CA LEU A 253 -11.43 -7.13 -17.15
C LEU A 253 -11.92 -8.49 -17.64
N THR A 254 -13.22 -8.58 -17.95
CA THR A 254 -13.79 -9.74 -18.60
C THR A 254 -13.21 -9.88 -20.01
N SER A 255 -12.60 -11.01 -20.27
CA SER A 255 -12.16 -11.40 -21.62
C SER A 255 -12.70 -12.78 -21.99
N GLN A 256 -11.93 -13.86 -21.89
CA GLN A 256 -12.44 -15.23 -22.11
C GLN A 256 -13.41 -15.70 -21.01
N ALA A 257 -13.36 -15.09 -19.81
CA ALA A 257 -14.24 -15.37 -18.69
C ALA A 257 -14.37 -14.14 -17.79
N LEU A 258 -15.46 -14.10 -17.01
CA LEU A 258 -15.62 -13.12 -15.93
C LEU A 258 -14.65 -13.44 -14.80
N ASN A 259 -13.93 -12.41 -14.33
CA ASN A 259 -13.13 -12.46 -13.12
C ASN A 259 -13.44 -11.24 -12.27
N ILE A 260 -13.55 -11.40 -10.95
CA ILE A 260 -13.86 -10.31 -10.01
C ILE A 260 -12.67 -9.89 -9.15
N HIS A 261 -11.53 -10.56 -9.33
CA HIS A 261 -10.33 -10.38 -8.52
C HIS A 261 -9.36 -9.38 -9.15
N ALA A 262 -8.28 -9.07 -8.42
CA ALA A 262 -7.33 -8.02 -8.76
C ALA A 262 -6.74 -8.16 -10.17
N GLY A 263 -6.72 -7.07 -10.86
CA GLY A 263 -6.05 -6.81 -12.12
C GLY A 263 -5.87 -5.30 -12.27
N HIS A 264 -4.93 -4.85 -13.08
CA HIS A 264 -4.77 -3.43 -13.38
C HIS A 264 -5.29 -3.07 -14.77
N ASP A 265 -5.94 -4.01 -15.45
CA ASP A 265 -6.45 -3.86 -16.83
C ASP A 265 -7.47 -2.70 -16.93
N ASP A 266 -8.33 -2.56 -15.92
CA ASP A 266 -9.34 -1.50 -15.84
C ASP A 266 -8.69 -0.12 -15.73
N MET A 267 -7.72 0.04 -14.85
CA MET A 267 -6.97 1.28 -14.69
C MET A 267 -6.19 1.63 -15.96
N MET A 268 -5.52 0.65 -16.57
CA MET A 268 -4.78 0.86 -17.81
C MET A 268 -5.71 1.18 -18.98
N GLY A 269 -6.92 0.62 -19.00
CA GLY A 269 -7.94 0.90 -20.01
C GLY A 269 -8.45 2.34 -20.02
N VAL A 270 -8.19 3.13 -18.97
CA VAL A 270 -8.58 4.54 -18.86
C VAL A 270 -7.40 5.50 -18.67
N ALA A 271 -6.17 5.02 -18.81
CA ALA A 271 -4.95 5.81 -18.57
C ALA A 271 -4.75 6.99 -19.53
N ASP A 272 -5.52 7.04 -20.63
CA ASP A 272 -5.52 8.08 -21.66
C ASP A 272 -6.59 9.16 -21.43
N THR A 273 -7.39 9.09 -20.35
CA THR A 273 -8.53 9.98 -20.13
C THR A 273 -8.16 11.33 -19.49
N GLY A 274 -6.90 11.56 -19.15
CA GLY A 274 -6.46 12.83 -18.56
C GLY A 274 -6.68 12.91 -17.04
N TRP A 275 -6.82 11.79 -16.36
CA TRP A 275 -6.93 11.70 -14.91
C TRP A 275 -5.56 11.43 -14.26
N GLY A 276 -5.33 11.99 -13.08
CA GLY A 276 -4.26 11.52 -12.19
C GLY A 276 -4.55 10.10 -11.70
N MET A 277 -3.52 9.30 -11.46
CA MET A 277 -3.70 7.89 -11.09
C MET A 277 -2.71 7.47 -10.00
N PHE A 278 -3.24 7.10 -8.83
CA PHE A 278 -2.48 6.48 -7.75
C PHE A 278 -2.79 4.99 -7.63
N PHE A 279 -1.77 4.23 -7.21
CA PHE A 279 -1.86 2.80 -6.86
C PHE A 279 -1.38 2.61 -5.42
N ALA A 280 -2.29 2.26 -4.52
CA ALA A 280 -1.99 1.98 -3.12
C ALA A 280 -1.43 0.55 -2.95
N ARG A 281 -0.39 0.37 -2.14
CA ARG A 281 0.23 -0.93 -1.84
C ARG A 281 -0.52 -1.73 -0.76
N ASN A 282 -1.12 -1.02 0.21
CA ASN A 282 -1.72 -1.59 1.41
C ASN A 282 -2.82 -0.67 1.95
N CYS A 283 -3.48 -1.08 3.02
CA CYS A 283 -4.60 -0.34 3.60
C CYS A 283 -4.22 1.05 4.13
N GLN A 284 -2.99 1.24 4.62
CA GLN A 284 -2.54 2.58 5.05
C GLN A 284 -2.48 3.55 3.89
N GLU A 285 -1.94 3.12 2.76
CA GLU A 285 -1.84 3.96 1.58
C GLU A 285 -3.20 4.31 0.99
N THR A 286 -4.22 3.44 1.12
CA THR A 286 -5.57 3.78 0.64
C THR A 286 -6.16 4.97 1.38
N ALA A 287 -5.98 5.07 2.70
CA ALA A 287 -6.43 6.22 3.48
C ALA A 287 -5.69 7.50 3.10
N ASP A 288 -4.35 7.43 3.13
CA ASP A 288 -3.51 8.62 2.96
C ASP A 288 -3.56 9.17 1.53
N LEU A 289 -3.51 8.27 0.52
CA LEU A 289 -3.60 8.67 -0.89
C LEU A 289 -4.98 9.22 -1.27
N THR A 290 -6.04 8.87 -0.55
CA THR A 290 -7.37 9.49 -0.70
C THR A 290 -7.32 10.99 -0.40
N ALA A 291 -6.73 11.37 0.73
CA ALA A 291 -6.58 12.78 1.10
C ALA A 291 -5.61 13.52 0.16
N ILE A 292 -4.47 12.88 -0.17
CA ILE A 292 -3.46 13.44 -1.09
C ILE A 292 -4.04 13.66 -2.48
N ALA A 293 -4.82 12.69 -3.01
CA ALA A 293 -5.48 12.80 -4.30
C ALA A 293 -6.49 13.94 -4.32
N ARG A 294 -7.28 14.11 -3.25
CA ARG A 294 -8.22 15.22 -3.12
C ARG A 294 -7.52 16.58 -3.17
N ARG A 295 -6.44 16.74 -2.41
CA ARG A 295 -5.64 17.96 -2.43
C ARG A 295 -5.02 18.20 -3.80
N ALA A 296 -4.41 17.18 -4.41
CA ALA A 296 -3.81 17.30 -5.74
C ALA A 296 -4.86 17.59 -6.83
N ALA A 297 -6.07 17.03 -6.71
CA ALA A 297 -7.17 17.28 -7.64
C ALA A 297 -7.61 18.74 -7.60
N GLU A 298 -7.80 19.30 -6.41
CA GLU A 298 -8.28 20.68 -6.26
C GLU A 298 -7.20 21.71 -6.59
N ASP A 299 -5.95 21.51 -6.15
CA ASP A 299 -4.82 22.39 -6.48
C ASP A 299 -4.45 22.34 -7.98
N GLY A 300 -4.67 21.20 -8.64
CA GLY A 300 -4.37 20.95 -10.05
C GLY A 300 -5.56 21.10 -10.99
N GLU A 301 -6.75 21.37 -10.50
CA GLU A 301 -8.01 21.34 -11.26
C GLU A 301 -8.03 20.11 -12.21
N THR A 302 -7.70 18.95 -11.69
CA THR A 302 -7.56 17.70 -12.46
C THR A 302 -8.17 16.55 -11.68
N PRO A 303 -9.03 15.71 -12.27
CA PRO A 303 -9.62 14.58 -11.57
C PRO A 303 -8.60 13.48 -11.29
N TRP A 304 -8.84 12.68 -10.24
CA TRP A 304 -7.94 11.60 -9.82
C TRP A 304 -8.66 10.27 -9.64
N LEU A 305 -7.96 9.19 -10.02
CA LEU A 305 -8.28 7.81 -9.68
C LEU A 305 -7.33 7.33 -8.58
N VAL A 306 -7.87 6.75 -7.51
CA VAL A 306 -7.10 6.09 -6.47
C VAL A 306 -7.43 4.60 -6.52
N ALA A 307 -6.47 3.79 -6.96
CA ALA A 307 -6.62 2.34 -7.09
C ALA A 307 -6.09 1.61 -5.86
N GLN A 308 -6.80 0.56 -5.48
CA GLN A 308 -6.37 -0.47 -4.56
C GLN A 308 -6.63 -1.84 -5.17
N ASP A 309 -5.77 -2.82 -4.94
CA ASP A 309 -5.91 -4.16 -5.51
C ASP A 309 -7.19 -4.84 -5.02
N GLY A 310 -8.03 -5.27 -5.93
CA GLY A 310 -9.30 -5.93 -5.63
C GLY A 310 -9.10 -7.20 -4.82
N PHE A 311 -9.84 -7.36 -3.73
CA PHE A 311 -9.71 -8.37 -2.69
C PHE A 311 -8.39 -8.32 -1.89
N LEU A 312 -7.25 -8.11 -2.53
CA LEU A 312 -5.93 -8.12 -1.88
C LEU A 312 -5.70 -6.91 -0.96
N THR A 313 -6.40 -5.80 -1.20
CA THR A 313 -6.43 -4.62 -0.31
C THR A 313 -7.85 -4.28 0.10
N THR A 314 -8.82 -4.34 -0.85
CA THR A 314 -10.21 -3.96 -0.57
C THR A 314 -10.88 -4.79 0.53
N HIS A 315 -10.43 -6.02 0.76
CA HIS A 315 -10.99 -6.96 1.75
C HIS A 315 -9.92 -7.53 2.71
N THR A 316 -8.70 -7.04 2.65
CA THR A 316 -7.63 -7.39 3.59
C THR A 316 -7.65 -6.41 4.75
N ILE A 317 -7.68 -6.95 5.96
CA ILE A 317 -7.68 -6.19 7.20
C ILE A 317 -6.24 -6.05 7.67
N GLU A 318 -5.82 -4.83 7.94
CA GLU A 318 -4.47 -4.49 8.38
C GLU A 318 -4.49 -3.41 9.48
N ASN A 319 -3.35 -3.20 10.13
CA ASN A 319 -3.17 -2.06 11.03
C ASN A 319 -3.05 -0.78 10.20
N VAL A 320 -3.88 0.21 10.49
CA VAL A 320 -3.94 1.50 9.82
C VAL A 320 -3.89 2.63 10.85
N ARG A 321 -3.25 3.73 10.50
CA ARG A 321 -3.31 5.01 11.19
C ARG A 321 -4.25 5.91 10.40
N LEU A 322 -5.51 5.98 10.83
CA LEU A 322 -6.53 6.78 10.15
C LEU A 322 -6.27 8.27 10.37
N PRO A 323 -6.42 9.12 9.35
CA PRO A 323 -6.29 10.56 9.49
C PRO A 323 -7.30 11.12 10.49
N GLU A 324 -6.84 12.02 11.36
CA GLU A 324 -7.66 12.79 12.28
C GLU A 324 -8.50 13.83 11.53
N ASP A 325 -9.65 14.21 12.08
CA ASP A 325 -10.53 15.21 11.46
C ASP A 325 -9.82 16.57 11.31
N GLU A 326 -9.02 16.98 12.30
CA GLU A 326 -8.23 18.21 12.28
C GLU A 326 -7.13 18.19 11.20
N LEU A 327 -6.51 17.02 10.98
CA LEU A 327 -5.56 16.85 9.87
C LEU A 327 -6.25 17.04 8.53
N LEU A 328 -7.40 16.39 8.34
CA LEU A 328 -8.17 16.47 7.10
C LEU A 328 -8.67 17.89 6.84
N GLU A 329 -9.16 18.59 7.87
CA GLU A 329 -9.60 19.99 7.76
C GLU A 329 -8.45 20.91 7.32
N ARG A 330 -7.27 20.76 7.93
CA ARG A 330 -6.09 21.56 7.61
C ARG A 330 -5.51 21.27 6.22
N PHE A 331 -5.40 19.98 5.88
CA PHE A 331 -4.72 19.55 4.66
C PHE A 331 -5.59 19.71 3.41
N VAL A 332 -6.86 19.32 3.47
CA VAL A 332 -7.76 19.35 2.32
C VAL A 332 -8.47 20.70 2.19
N GLY A 333 -8.88 21.30 3.32
CA GLY A 333 -9.58 22.57 3.34
C GLY A 333 -11.08 22.48 3.03
N ASP A 334 -11.79 23.57 3.28
CA ASP A 334 -13.26 23.69 3.12
C ASP A 334 -13.63 23.67 1.62
N PRO A 335 -14.48 22.73 1.14
CA PRO A 335 -14.89 22.63 -0.26
C PRO A 335 -15.51 23.93 -0.81
N ARG A 336 -16.22 24.70 0.01
CA ARG A 336 -16.81 25.97 -0.39
C ARG A 336 -15.80 27.05 -0.80
N LYS A 337 -14.51 26.82 -0.53
CA LYS A 337 -13.40 27.72 -0.86
C LYS A 337 -12.51 27.19 -1.97
N THR A 338 -12.50 25.88 -2.18
CA THR A 338 -11.55 25.18 -3.07
C THR A 338 -12.19 24.67 -4.35
N VAL A 339 -13.50 24.34 -4.33
CA VAL A 339 -14.21 23.80 -5.50
C VAL A 339 -14.91 24.91 -6.28
N ARG A 340 -14.68 24.95 -7.60
CA ARG A 340 -15.37 25.89 -8.51
C ARG A 340 -16.86 25.53 -8.62
N ASP A 341 -17.68 26.57 -8.75
CA ASP A 341 -19.12 26.44 -8.96
C ASP A 341 -19.49 27.02 -10.34
N LEU A 342 -20.18 26.24 -11.17
CA LEU A 342 -20.75 26.68 -12.45
C LEU A 342 -21.65 27.93 -12.30
N PHE A 343 -22.32 28.04 -11.17
CA PHE A 343 -23.28 29.10 -10.89
C PHE A 343 -22.64 30.35 -10.26
N ASP A 344 -21.32 30.37 -10.04
CA ASP A 344 -20.64 31.56 -9.55
C ASP A 344 -20.59 32.63 -10.68
N PRO A 345 -21.29 33.76 -10.52
CA PRO A 345 -21.31 34.81 -11.55
C PRO A 345 -19.95 35.53 -11.73
N LYS A 346 -19.02 35.34 -10.80
CA LYS A 346 -17.69 35.97 -10.84
C LYS A 346 -16.67 35.12 -11.59
N ASP A 347 -16.83 33.79 -11.58
CA ASP A 347 -15.93 32.84 -12.25
C ASP A 347 -16.78 31.81 -13.03
N GLY A 348 -17.58 32.29 -13.96
CA GLY A 348 -18.48 31.46 -14.77
C GLY A 348 -17.70 30.38 -15.55
N LEU A 349 -18.20 29.15 -15.48
CA LEU A 349 -17.67 28.01 -16.24
C LEU A 349 -18.55 27.78 -17.49
N MET A 350 -17.94 27.84 -18.67
CA MET A 350 -18.61 27.44 -19.91
C MET A 350 -18.60 25.92 -20.05
N SER A 351 -19.77 25.32 -20.19
CA SER A 351 -19.94 23.86 -20.26
C SER A 351 -20.96 23.48 -21.34
N GLY A 352 -20.81 22.30 -21.94
CA GLY A 352 -21.74 21.75 -22.92
C GLY A 352 -21.71 22.41 -24.30
N VAL A 353 -20.65 23.12 -24.64
CA VAL A 353 -20.48 23.77 -25.95
C VAL A 353 -20.01 22.76 -27.02
N VAL A 354 -20.29 23.10 -28.28
CA VAL A 354 -19.70 22.41 -29.45
C VAL A 354 -18.58 23.29 -29.99
N GLU A 355 -17.38 22.73 -30.05
CA GLU A 355 -16.21 23.39 -30.64
C GLU A 355 -15.92 22.83 -32.03
N ASN A 356 -15.66 23.72 -32.98
CA ASN A 356 -15.25 23.37 -34.31
C ASN A 356 -13.73 23.10 -34.38
N GLN A 357 -13.24 22.64 -35.55
CA GLN A 357 -11.85 22.23 -35.78
C GLN A 357 -10.81 23.29 -35.48
N ASP A 358 -11.14 24.58 -35.58
CA ASP A 358 -10.24 25.71 -35.27
C ASP A 358 -10.12 26.02 -33.78
N ALA A 359 -11.09 25.62 -32.95
CA ALA A 359 -11.12 25.87 -31.50
C ALA A 359 -10.71 24.62 -30.69
N TYR A 360 -11.16 23.43 -31.05
CA TYR A 360 -11.01 22.22 -30.23
C TYR A 360 -9.54 21.88 -29.90
N MET A 361 -8.65 21.87 -30.92
CA MET A 361 -7.23 21.58 -30.67
C MET A 361 -6.58 22.64 -29.76
N LYS A 362 -6.93 23.92 -29.94
CA LYS A 362 -6.42 25.01 -29.09
C LYS A 362 -6.84 24.81 -27.64
N GLY A 363 -8.12 24.48 -27.39
CA GLY A 363 -8.64 24.16 -26.07
C GLY A 363 -7.93 22.97 -25.42
N ARG A 364 -7.74 21.87 -26.17
CA ARG A 364 -7.00 20.69 -25.70
C ARG A 364 -5.55 21.00 -25.33
N ILE A 365 -4.84 21.79 -26.12
CA ILE A 365 -3.44 22.17 -25.85
C ILE A 365 -3.35 23.17 -24.69
N ALA A 366 -4.32 24.07 -24.53
CA ALA A 366 -4.36 24.99 -23.40
C ALA A 366 -4.43 24.29 -22.04
N GLN A 367 -5.04 23.09 -21.97
CA GLN A 367 -5.07 22.27 -20.76
C GLN A 367 -3.69 21.83 -20.27
N ARG A 368 -2.65 21.83 -21.14
CA ARG A 368 -1.27 21.52 -20.73
C ARG A 368 -0.75 22.47 -19.65
N TYR A 369 -1.28 23.68 -19.55
CA TYR A 369 -1.00 24.59 -18.44
C TYR A 369 -1.18 23.92 -17.08
N TRP A 370 -2.17 23.04 -16.93
CA TRP A 370 -2.47 22.30 -15.71
C TRP A 370 -1.66 21.00 -15.61
N TYR A 371 -1.66 20.21 -16.67
CA TYR A 371 -0.98 18.91 -16.71
C TYR A 371 0.53 19.00 -16.53
N ASP A 372 1.17 20.01 -17.11
CA ASP A 372 2.62 20.22 -17.02
C ASP A 372 3.07 20.61 -15.59
N ARG A 373 2.14 21.03 -14.73
CA ARG A 373 2.39 21.35 -13.31
C ARG A 373 1.98 20.25 -12.35
N LEU A 374 1.30 19.23 -12.83
CA LEU A 374 0.64 18.24 -11.96
C LEU A 374 1.65 17.42 -11.15
N ILE A 375 2.85 17.15 -11.68
CA ILE A 375 3.95 16.50 -10.95
C ILE A 375 4.32 17.33 -9.71
N ASP A 376 4.61 18.62 -9.89
CA ASP A 376 5.03 19.50 -8.79
C ASP A 376 3.92 19.69 -7.74
N ILE A 377 2.66 19.82 -8.20
CA ILE A 377 1.50 19.91 -7.30
C ILE A 377 1.39 18.66 -6.44
N THR A 378 1.50 17.48 -7.06
CA THR A 378 1.40 16.20 -6.37
C THR A 378 2.55 15.99 -5.39
N GLU A 379 3.79 16.28 -5.78
CA GLU A 379 4.96 16.17 -4.90
C GLU A 379 4.84 17.11 -3.69
N ARG A 380 4.35 18.33 -3.87
CA ARG A 380 4.10 19.26 -2.76
C ARG A 380 3.05 18.72 -1.79
N ALA A 381 1.93 18.20 -2.29
CA ALA A 381 0.90 17.60 -1.47
C ALA A 381 1.44 16.40 -0.67
N MET A 382 2.22 15.52 -1.32
CA MET A 382 2.88 14.38 -0.66
C MET A 382 3.91 14.82 0.40
N ALA A 383 4.67 15.87 0.12
CA ALA A 383 5.67 16.41 1.05
C ALA A 383 4.99 17.07 2.29
N GLU A 384 3.92 17.83 2.09
CA GLU A 384 3.13 18.41 3.18
C GLU A 384 2.49 17.32 4.04
N TRP A 385 1.88 16.28 3.43
CA TRP A 385 1.35 15.14 4.16
C TRP A 385 2.43 14.43 4.99
N THR A 386 3.60 14.22 4.39
CA THR A 386 4.75 13.62 5.08
C THR A 386 5.19 14.46 6.30
N ALA A 387 5.23 15.79 6.15
CA ALA A 387 5.62 16.69 7.23
C ALA A 387 4.62 16.65 8.40
N LEU A 388 3.32 16.58 8.11
CA LEU A 388 2.26 16.58 9.10
C LEU A 388 2.13 15.22 9.84
N THR A 389 2.30 14.13 9.12
CA THR A 389 1.99 12.77 9.62
C THR A 389 3.21 11.92 9.96
N GLY A 390 4.39 12.32 9.49
CA GLY A 390 5.60 11.49 9.55
C GLY A 390 5.59 10.28 8.58
N ARG A 391 4.50 10.01 7.88
CA ARG A 391 4.38 8.96 6.86
C ARG A 391 4.86 9.48 5.51
N ARG A 392 5.91 8.86 4.98
CA ARG A 392 6.58 9.36 3.77
C ARG A 392 5.89 8.90 2.50
N TYR A 393 5.58 9.85 1.62
CA TYR A 393 5.03 9.62 0.29
C TYR A 393 5.85 10.29 -0.80
N GLY A 394 5.85 9.69 -1.99
CA GLY A 394 6.47 10.19 -3.21
C GLY A 394 5.77 9.59 -4.44
N LEU A 395 6.01 10.16 -5.62
CA LEU A 395 5.48 9.62 -6.88
C LEU A 395 5.97 8.19 -7.14
N ILE A 396 7.18 7.90 -6.66
CA ILE A 396 7.80 6.58 -6.57
C ILE A 396 8.38 6.39 -5.18
N ASP A 397 8.50 5.14 -4.75
CA ASP A 397 9.31 4.75 -3.58
C ASP A 397 10.44 3.86 -4.04
N ALA A 398 11.65 4.42 -4.06
CA ALA A 398 12.87 3.72 -4.44
C ALA A 398 13.48 3.07 -3.19
N TYR A 399 13.43 1.75 -3.13
CA TYR A 399 13.87 0.97 -1.97
C TYR A 399 15.16 0.24 -2.26
N ARG A 400 16.25 0.65 -1.59
CA ARG A 400 17.61 0.06 -1.72
C ARG A 400 18.10 0.02 -3.17
N THR A 401 17.88 1.11 -3.93
CA THR A 401 18.25 1.18 -5.35
C THR A 401 19.61 1.82 -5.58
N GLU A 402 20.19 2.48 -4.59
CA GLU A 402 21.37 3.33 -4.72
C GLU A 402 22.60 2.57 -5.25
N ASP A 403 22.76 1.32 -4.82
CA ASP A 403 23.86 0.42 -5.18
C ASP A 403 23.37 -0.86 -5.88
N ALA A 404 22.09 -0.89 -6.30
CA ALA A 404 21.49 -2.09 -6.86
C ALA A 404 21.88 -2.32 -8.32
N ASP A 405 22.42 -3.51 -8.61
CA ASP A 405 22.64 -4.00 -9.97
C ASP A 405 21.32 -4.43 -10.65
N TYR A 406 20.39 -4.96 -9.87
CA TYR A 406 19.11 -5.52 -10.31
C TYR A 406 17.96 -4.84 -9.58
N VAL A 407 17.06 -4.21 -10.32
CA VAL A 407 15.94 -3.46 -9.76
C VAL A 407 14.62 -3.98 -10.30
N MET A 408 13.71 -4.31 -9.40
CA MET A 408 12.32 -4.64 -9.75
C MET A 408 11.44 -3.38 -9.66
N VAL A 409 10.58 -3.16 -10.65
CA VAL A 409 9.61 -2.06 -10.68
C VAL A 409 8.21 -2.65 -10.69
N SER A 410 7.34 -2.22 -9.79
CA SER A 410 5.96 -2.72 -9.71
C SER A 410 5.00 -1.69 -9.09
N MET A 411 3.70 -2.04 -9.05
CA MET A 411 2.62 -1.25 -8.48
C MET A 411 1.74 -2.12 -7.58
N GLY A 412 0.97 -1.48 -6.70
CA GLY A 412 0.01 -2.15 -5.82
C GLY A 412 0.68 -3.13 -4.83
N THR A 413 -0.05 -4.14 -4.40
CA THR A 413 0.39 -5.08 -3.35
C THR A 413 1.65 -5.88 -3.68
N MET A 414 1.93 -6.12 -4.97
CA MET A 414 3.19 -6.78 -5.38
C MET A 414 4.43 -5.97 -5.00
N ALA A 415 4.33 -4.65 -5.03
CA ALA A 415 5.43 -3.79 -4.67
C ALA A 415 5.78 -3.89 -3.17
N ASP A 416 4.78 -4.06 -2.31
CA ASP A 416 5.01 -4.26 -0.87
C ASP A 416 5.72 -5.60 -0.61
N THR A 417 5.25 -6.68 -1.25
CA THR A 417 5.92 -7.99 -1.19
C THR A 417 7.35 -7.93 -1.73
N ALA A 418 7.59 -7.16 -2.81
CA ALA A 418 8.93 -7.00 -3.38
C ALA A 418 9.92 -6.37 -2.38
N THR A 419 9.48 -5.45 -1.50
CA THR A 419 10.36 -4.87 -0.47
C THR A 419 10.84 -5.93 0.54
N ALA A 420 9.96 -6.85 0.93
CA ALA A 420 10.34 -7.96 1.82
C ALA A 420 11.30 -8.95 1.14
N VAL A 421 11.09 -9.23 -0.15
CA VAL A 421 11.99 -10.06 -0.96
C VAL A 421 13.37 -9.41 -1.09
N VAL A 422 13.41 -8.09 -1.35
CA VAL A 422 14.67 -7.34 -1.42
C VAL A 422 15.43 -7.42 -0.09
N ASP A 423 14.75 -7.24 1.04
CA ASP A 423 15.41 -7.35 2.35
C ASP A 423 16.05 -8.73 2.53
N LYS A 424 15.33 -9.80 2.22
CA LYS A 424 15.83 -11.16 2.34
C LYS A 424 17.02 -11.44 1.42
N LEU A 425 16.95 -11.02 0.15
CA LEU A 425 18.04 -11.21 -0.79
C LEU A 425 19.27 -10.35 -0.44
N ARG A 426 19.07 -9.18 0.17
CA ARG A 426 20.16 -8.34 0.70
C ARG A 426 20.86 -8.98 1.91
N GLU A 427 20.11 -9.65 2.79
CA GLU A 427 20.70 -10.47 3.86
C GLU A 427 21.62 -11.56 3.30
N ASP A 428 21.28 -12.11 2.15
CA ASP A 428 22.09 -13.08 1.42
C ASP A 428 23.23 -12.45 0.59
N GLY A 429 23.50 -11.15 0.74
CA GLY A 429 24.61 -10.40 0.12
C GLY A 429 24.38 -9.99 -1.34
N ARG A 430 23.13 -10.00 -1.85
CA ARG A 430 22.82 -9.64 -3.24
C ARG A 430 22.55 -8.14 -3.39
N ASN A 431 23.09 -7.50 -4.42
CA ASN A 431 22.86 -6.08 -4.75
C ASN A 431 21.56 -5.89 -5.53
N VAL A 432 20.43 -5.99 -4.84
CA VAL A 432 19.09 -5.87 -5.41
C VAL A 432 18.33 -4.70 -4.79
N GLY A 433 17.39 -4.12 -5.54
CA GLY A 433 16.49 -3.08 -5.08
C GLY A 433 15.13 -3.21 -5.74
N CYS A 434 14.15 -2.45 -5.27
CA CYS A 434 12.86 -2.35 -5.94
C CYS A 434 12.33 -0.92 -5.93
N ILE A 435 11.43 -0.63 -6.87
CA ILE A 435 10.73 0.64 -6.98
C ILE A 435 9.23 0.37 -7.01
N THR A 436 8.52 1.02 -6.11
CA THR A 436 7.06 1.13 -6.18
C THR A 436 6.71 2.36 -6.99
N VAL A 437 5.87 2.21 -8.01
CA VAL A 437 5.26 3.35 -8.71
C VAL A 437 3.92 3.64 -8.05
N THR A 438 3.91 4.65 -7.18
CA THR A 438 2.70 5.11 -6.48
C THR A 438 1.82 5.95 -7.40
N CYS A 439 2.45 6.78 -8.26
CA CYS A 439 1.77 7.62 -9.23
C CYS A 439 2.06 7.18 -10.66
N PHE A 440 1.04 6.63 -11.35
CA PHE A 440 1.18 6.24 -12.75
C PHE A 440 0.84 7.40 -13.71
N ARG A 441 -0.01 8.32 -13.30
CA ARG A 441 -0.33 9.58 -14.00
C ARG A 441 -0.42 10.74 -12.99
N PRO A 442 0.29 11.84 -13.23
CA PRO A 442 1.29 12.07 -14.28
C PRO A 442 2.48 11.10 -14.15
N PHE A 443 3.06 10.68 -15.27
CA PHE A 443 4.11 9.66 -15.23
C PHE A 443 5.43 10.25 -14.71
N PRO A 444 6.05 9.66 -13.67
CA PRO A 444 7.24 10.21 -13.01
C PRO A 444 8.54 9.83 -13.75
N ALA A 445 8.62 10.12 -15.06
CA ALA A 445 9.69 9.69 -15.95
C ALA A 445 11.08 10.00 -15.42
N VAL A 446 11.33 11.27 -15.05
CA VAL A 446 12.64 11.72 -14.55
C VAL A 446 13.00 11.01 -13.24
N ARG A 447 12.05 10.84 -12.33
CA ARG A 447 12.28 10.18 -11.03
C ARG A 447 12.67 8.71 -11.21
N LEU A 448 11.99 8.02 -12.14
CA LEU A 448 12.30 6.62 -12.47
C LEU A 448 13.68 6.48 -13.13
N ALA A 449 13.98 7.33 -14.12
CA ALA A 449 15.28 7.31 -14.79
C ALA A 449 16.43 7.53 -13.79
N MET A 450 16.28 8.49 -12.88
CA MET A 450 17.27 8.76 -11.82
C MET A 450 17.44 7.57 -10.87
N ALA A 451 16.34 6.98 -10.40
CA ALA A 451 16.39 5.85 -9.47
C ALA A 451 17.00 4.58 -10.09
N LEU A 452 16.97 4.48 -11.43
CA LEU A 452 17.48 3.35 -12.20
C LEU A 452 18.87 3.59 -12.83
N ALA A 453 19.49 4.75 -12.59
CA ALA A 453 20.75 5.13 -13.24
C ALA A 453 21.90 4.11 -13.05
N ASN A 454 21.91 3.41 -11.92
CA ASN A 454 22.94 2.41 -11.57
C ASN A 454 22.54 0.97 -11.96
N ALA A 455 21.28 0.73 -12.32
CA ALA A 455 20.77 -0.60 -12.59
C ALA A 455 21.38 -1.18 -13.88
N LYS A 456 21.82 -2.44 -13.83
CA LYS A 456 22.24 -3.21 -15.02
C LYS A 456 21.03 -3.81 -15.72
N VAL A 457 20.12 -4.37 -14.94
CA VAL A 457 18.89 -5.01 -15.42
C VAL A 457 17.70 -4.53 -14.56
N VAL A 458 16.61 -4.26 -15.24
CA VAL A 458 15.33 -3.86 -14.63
C VAL A 458 14.25 -4.86 -15.04
N ALA A 459 13.53 -5.42 -14.09
CA ALA A 459 12.34 -6.20 -14.34
C ALA A 459 11.10 -5.40 -13.92
N VAL A 460 10.19 -5.19 -14.85
CA VAL A 460 8.89 -4.55 -14.58
C VAL A 460 7.85 -5.63 -14.41
N VAL A 461 7.30 -5.76 -13.21
CA VAL A 461 6.33 -6.79 -12.85
C VAL A 461 4.95 -6.15 -12.70
N GLU A 462 4.03 -6.52 -13.59
CA GLU A 462 2.73 -5.87 -13.74
C GLU A 462 1.56 -6.85 -13.58
N ARG A 463 0.50 -6.39 -12.91
CA ARG A 463 -0.76 -7.15 -12.72
C ARG A 463 -1.69 -6.98 -13.93
N THR A 464 -1.12 -7.11 -15.12
CA THR A 464 -1.82 -7.03 -16.40
C THR A 464 -1.07 -7.79 -17.48
N ASP A 465 -1.73 -8.05 -18.62
CA ASP A 465 -1.11 -8.60 -19.82
C ASP A 465 -1.75 -7.98 -21.05
N GLU A 466 -0.95 -7.32 -21.88
CA GLU A 466 -1.40 -6.77 -23.17
C GLU A 466 -0.79 -7.56 -24.35
N PRO A 467 -1.43 -8.62 -24.82
CA PRO A 467 -0.81 -9.56 -25.78
C PRO A 467 -0.52 -8.96 -27.15
N ALA A 468 -1.28 -7.96 -27.59
CA ALA A 468 -1.10 -7.30 -28.89
C ALA A 468 -0.15 -6.09 -28.84
N ALA A 469 0.30 -5.69 -27.66
CA ALA A 469 1.24 -4.58 -27.49
C ALA A 469 2.71 -5.05 -27.53
N ALA A 470 3.62 -4.10 -27.75
CA ALA A 470 5.05 -4.38 -27.68
C ALA A 470 5.49 -4.84 -26.28
N ASP A 471 4.89 -4.27 -25.23
CA ASP A 471 5.10 -4.60 -23.82
C ASP A 471 3.87 -4.18 -23.00
N ASN A 472 3.82 -4.55 -21.74
CA ASN A 472 2.81 -4.08 -20.79
C ASN A 472 2.89 -2.56 -20.53
N PRO A 473 1.83 -1.91 -20.05
CA PRO A 473 1.72 -0.45 -19.97
C PRO A 473 2.85 0.24 -19.20
N LEU A 474 3.13 -0.16 -17.98
CA LEU A 474 4.20 0.43 -17.18
C LEU A 474 5.58 0.20 -17.84
N THR A 475 5.81 -0.99 -18.42
CA THR A 475 7.04 -1.29 -19.14
C THR A 475 7.22 -0.35 -20.34
N ARG A 476 6.17 -0.05 -21.11
CA ARG A 476 6.24 0.89 -22.25
C ARG A 476 6.60 2.31 -21.79
N GLU A 477 5.91 2.82 -20.78
CA GLU A 477 6.18 4.15 -20.23
C GLU A 477 7.60 4.24 -19.68
N LEU A 478 8.04 3.22 -18.94
CA LEU A 478 9.39 3.17 -18.40
C LEU A 478 10.45 3.16 -19.53
N LYS A 479 10.23 2.35 -20.57
CA LYS A 479 11.17 2.31 -21.72
C LYS A 479 11.24 3.66 -22.43
N ALA A 480 10.13 4.38 -22.58
CA ALA A 480 10.11 5.72 -23.16
C ALA A 480 10.93 6.70 -22.28
N ALA A 481 10.69 6.70 -20.97
CA ALA A 481 11.44 7.54 -20.02
C ALA A 481 12.95 7.25 -20.02
N LEU A 482 13.32 5.96 -20.09
CA LEU A 482 14.73 5.57 -20.18
C LEU A 482 15.35 5.93 -21.53
N ALA A 483 14.59 5.88 -22.63
CA ALA A 483 15.08 6.30 -23.94
C ALA A 483 15.40 7.80 -23.96
N ASP A 484 14.54 8.64 -23.38
CA ASP A 484 14.80 10.09 -23.22
C ASP A 484 16.08 10.31 -22.39
N ALA A 485 16.21 9.62 -21.25
CA ALA A 485 17.41 9.71 -20.42
C ALA A 485 18.70 9.28 -21.16
N VAL A 486 18.60 8.27 -22.05
CA VAL A 486 19.74 7.85 -22.90
C VAL A 486 20.12 8.93 -23.91
N MET A 487 19.15 9.66 -24.46
CA MET A 487 19.43 10.82 -25.34
C MET A 487 20.19 11.93 -24.58
N ASP A 488 19.97 12.02 -23.27
CA ASP A 488 20.70 12.91 -22.36
C ASP A 488 22.02 12.31 -21.83
N GLY A 489 22.45 11.14 -22.32
CA GLY A 489 23.73 10.51 -22.01
C GLY A 489 23.69 9.39 -20.96
N ALA A 490 22.51 9.01 -20.46
CA ALA A 490 22.38 7.90 -19.51
C ALA A 490 22.66 6.54 -20.16
N ARG A 491 23.06 5.57 -19.34
CA ARG A 491 23.18 4.17 -19.76
C ARG A 491 21.79 3.51 -19.78
N MET A 492 21.44 2.83 -20.87
CA MET A 492 20.23 2.02 -20.95
C MET A 492 20.37 0.72 -20.16
N PRO A 493 19.63 0.49 -19.08
CA PRO A 493 19.55 -0.81 -18.45
C PRO A 493 18.84 -1.82 -19.36
N ARG A 494 19.08 -3.10 -19.15
CA ARG A 494 18.28 -4.11 -19.81
C ARG A 494 16.91 -4.22 -19.15
N VAL A 495 15.83 -4.16 -19.94
CA VAL A 495 14.45 -4.17 -19.39
C VAL A 495 13.75 -5.49 -19.76
N ILE A 496 13.16 -6.15 -18.75
CA ILE A 496 12.33 -7.35 -18.87
C ILE A 496 10.91 -7.01 -18.43
N SER A 497 9.90 -7.34 -19.25
CA SER A 497 8.48 -7.21 -18.92
C SER A 497 7.95 -8.53 -18.37
N VAL A 498 7.26 -8.49 -17.23
CA VAL A 498 6.75 -9.67 -16.54
C VAL A 498 5.28 -9.48 -16.20
N SER A 499 4.41 -10.35 -16.74
CA SER A 499 2.99 -10.41 -16.38
C SER A 499 2.81 -11.32 -15.16
N ALA A 500 2.14 -10.81 -14.11
CA ALA A 500 1.99 -11.51 -12.84
C ALA A 500 0.68 -11.14 -12.14
N GLY A 501 0.09 -12.06 -11.39
CA GLY A 501 -0.97 -11.78 -10.45
C GLY A 501 -2.32 -11.36 -11.02
N LEU A 502 -2.51 -11.38 -12.34
CA LEU A 502 -3.78 -11.04 -12.99
C LEU A 502 -4.89 -11.99 -12.53
N GLY A 503 -6.05 -11.43 -12.20
CA GLY A 503 -7.17 -12.17 -11.62
C GLY A 503 -6.88 -12.71 -10.21
N SER A 504 -6.03 -12.03 -9.43
CA SER A 504 -5.49 -12.47 -8.14
C SER A 504 -4.78 -13.82 -8.21
N ARG A 505 -4.17 -14.18 -9.36
CA ARG A 505 -3.25 -15.33 -9.37
C ARG A 505 -2.21 -15.11 -8.29
N ASP A 506 -2.08 -16.06 -7.38
CA ASP A 506 -1.19 -15.96 -6.25
C ASP A 506 0.26 -15.78 -6.69
N ILE A 507 0.96 -14.85 -6.07
CA ILE A 507 2.37 -14.51 -6.31
C ILE A 507 3.12 -14.63 -5.00
N GLN A 508 3.88 -15.71 -4.86
CA GLN A 508 4.68 -16.01 -3.69
C GLN A 508 6.00 -15.22 -3.68
N PRO A 509 6.61 -14.99 -2.52
CA PRO A 509 7.97 -14.42 -2.45
C PRO A 509 8.97 -15.13 -3.35
N GLY A 510 8.86 -16.46 -3.49
CA GLY A 510 9.71 -17.26 -4.37
C GLY A 510 9.54 -16.96 -5.86
N ASP A 511 8.35 -16.49 -6.29
CA ASP A 511 8.13 -16.06 -7.67
C ASP A 511 8.90 -14.76 -7.96
N LEU A 512 8.85 -13.78 -7.04
CA LEU A 512 9.60 -12.54 -7.16
C LEU A 512 11.11 -12.77 -7.00
N GLY A 513 11.51 -13.68 -6.09
CA GLY A 513 12.89 -14.12 -5.94
C GLY A 513 13.45 -14.70 -7.25
N ALA A 514 12.66 -15.52 -7.95
CA ALA A 514 13.05 -16.10 -9.23
C ALA A 514 13.21 -15.05 -10.36
N VAL A 515 12.50 -13.93 -10.29
CA VAL A 515 12.73 -12.80 -11.22
C VAL A 515 14.11 -12.19 -10.97
N PHE A 516 14.54 -12.04 -9.71
CA PHE A 516 15.90 -11.58 -9.41
C PHE A 516 16.96 -12.59 -9.84
N ASP A 517 16.68 -13.89 -9.75
CA ASP A 517 17.57 -14.94 -10.27
C ASP A 517 17.72 -14.83 -11.79
N LEU A 518 16.60 -14.63 -12.51
CA LEU A 518 16.62 -14.38 -13.96
C LEU A 518 17.43 -13.13 -14.33
N MET A 519 17.26 -12.03 -13.58
CA MET A 519 18.03 -10.79 -13.83
C MET A 519 19.53 -10.98 -13.64
N ALA A 520 19.95 -11.87 -12.74
CA ALA A 520 21.36 -12.18 -12.48
C ALA A 520 21.98 -13.17 -13.50
N ASP A 521 21.15 -13.89 -14.27
CA ASP A 521 21.63 -14.80 -15.31
C ASP A 521 21.94 -14.03 -16.61
N GLU A 522 23.19 -13.70 -16.82
CA GLU A 522 23.65 -12.94 -18.00
C GLU A 522 23.23 -13.56 -19.33
N GLN A 523 23.16 -14.89 -19.44
CA GLN A 523 22.80 -15.59 -20.66
C GLN A 523 21.28 -15.55 -20.90
N ALA A 524 20.50 -15.79 -19.86
CA ALA A 524 19.04 -15.71 -19.93
C ALA A 524 18.57 -14.30 -20.28
N VAL A 525 19.13 -13.26 -19.66
CA VAL A 525 18.79 -11.86 -19.91
C VAL A 525 19.08 -11.42 -21.34
N LYS A 526 20.11 -12.01 -22.03
CA LYS A 526 20.41 -11.68 -23.44
C LYS A 526 19.28 -12.07 -24.40
N THR A 527 18.56 -13.13 -24.11
CA THR A 527 17.55 -13.72 -25.01
C THR A 527 16.13 -13.48 -24.55
N ARG A 528 15.92 -13.30 -23.24
CA ARG A 528 14.59 -13.20 -22.64
C ARG A 528 14.19 -11.76 -22.39
N ARG A 529 13.10 -11.30 -23.02
CA ARG A 529 12.53 -9.96 -22.84
C ARG A 529 11.20 -9.95 -22.10
N ARG A 530 10.53 -11.11 -22.01
CA ARG A 530 9.23 -11.27 -21.37
C ARG A 530 9.20 -12.47 -20.44
N GLY A 531 8.40 -12.40 -19.42
CA GLY A 531 8.15 -13.49 -18.48
C GLY A 531 6.71 -13.50 -17.98
N VAL A 532 6.29 -14.64 -17.42
CA VAL A 532 5.02 -14.78 -16.70
C VAL A 532 5.28 -15.53 -15.41
N LEU A 533 4.54 -15.17 -14.33
CA LEU A 533 4.65 -15.80 -13.02
C LEU A 533 3.40 -16.63 -12.69
N GLY A 534 3.57 -17.64 -11.86
CA GLY A 534 2.50 -18.40 -11.23
C GLY A 534 1.74 -19.38 -12.15
N ILE A 535 2.15 -19.57 -13.40
CA ILE A 535 1.51 -20.50 -14.35
C ILE A 535 2.52 -21.34 -15.12
N ARG A 536 2.07 -22.45 -15.71
CA ARG A 536 2.87 -23.25 -16.65
C ARG A 536 2.72 -22.67 -18.05
N HIS A 537 3.81 -22.14 -18.61
CA HIS A 537 3.84 -21.50 -19.94
C HIS A 537 5.28 -21.49 -20.48
N PRO A 538 5.54 -21.43 -21.79
CA PRO A 538 6.90 -21.28 -22.33
C PRO A 538 7.64 -20.04 -21.83
N LEU A 539 6.91 -18.96 -21.51
CA LEU A 539 7.46 -17.75 -20.88
C LEU A 539 7.50 -17.81 -19.34
N ALA A 540 7.13 -18.93 -18.72
CA ALA A 540 7.12 -19.03 -17.26
C ALA A 540 8.52 -18.83 -16.66
N ILE A 541 8.59 -18.09 -15.57
CA ILE A 541 9.73 -18.01 -14.68
C ILE A 541 9.40 -18.95 -13.51
N PRO A 542 10.04 -20.10 -13.39
CA PRO A 542 9.76 -21.04 -12.31
C PRO A 542 10.06 -20.40 -10.95
N SER A 543 9.14 -20.52 -10.00
CA SER A 543 9.33 -20.07 -8.63
C SER A 543 10.56 -20.72 -7.99
N ASN A 544 11.32 -19.97 -7.21
CA ASN A 544 12.35 -20.54 -6.36
C ASN A 544 11.75 -20.93 -4.97
N LYS A 545 12.58 -21.41 -4.06
CA LYS A 545 12.14 -21.86 -2.73
C LYS A 545 12.16 -20.76 -1.67
N LEU A 546 12.26 -19.49 -2.07
CA LEU A 546 12.29 -18.39 -1.12
C LEU A 546 10.96 -18.33 -0.37
N SER A 547 11.02 -18.49 0.93
CA SER A 547 9.90 -18.26 1.85
C SER A 547 10.29 -17.17 2.83
N ILE A 548 9.35 -16.27 3.12
CA ILE A 548 9.55 -15.16 4.04
C ILE A 548 8.42 -15.21 5.05
N ARG A 549 8.78 -15.24 6.32
CA ARG A 549 7.85 -15.21 7.42
C ARG A 549 8.20 -14.03 8.33
N PRO A 550 7.25 -13.14 8.66
CA PRO A 550 7.51 -12.04 9.57
C PRO A 550 7.97 -12.53 10.95
N ARG A 551 8.78 -11.74 11.61
CA ARG A 551 9.31 -12.07 12.94
C ARG A 551 8.18 -12.23 13.95
N GLY A 552 8.27 -13.30 14.74
CA GLY A 552 7.25 -13.64 15.75
C GLY A 552 5.89 -14.04 15.19
N ALA A 553 5.80 -14.29 13.89
CA ALA A 553 4.55 -14.59 13.22
C ALA A 553 3.88 -15.87 13.78
N TYR A 554 2.57 -15.79 13.93
CA TYR A 554 1.67 -16.91 14.16
C TYR A 554 0.52 -16.80 13.17
N SER A 555 0.35 -17.83 12.35
CA SER A 555 -0.58 -17.79 11.21
C SER A 555 -1.66 -18.85 11.35
N LEU A 556 -2.88 -18.52 10.89
CA LEU A 556 -3.96 -19.49 10.79
C LEU A 556 -4.59 -19.50 9.39
N ARG A 557 -5.13 -20.66 9.02
CA ARG A 557 -6.00 -20.85 7.88
C ARG A 557 -7.27 -21.57 8.33
N GLY A 558 -8.38 -20.84 8.37
CA GLY A 558 -9.67 -21.38 8.74
C GLY A 558 -10.46 -21.90 7.54
N HIS A 559 -11.12 -23.02 7.71
CA HIS A 559 -12.03 -23.59 6.72
C HIS A 559 -13.47 -23.45 7.20
N SER A 560 -14.35 -22.94 6.34
CA SER A 560 -15.75 -22.65 6.65
C SER A 560 -16.63 -22.80 5.41
N VAL A 561 -17.91 -22.50 5.57
CA VAL A 561 -18.89 -22.42 4.48
C VAL A 561 -19.41 -20.99 4.39
N GLY A 562 -19.58 -20.47 3.16
CA GLY A 562 -20.07 -19.13 2.92
C GLY A 562 -21.45 -18.87 3.55
N GLY A 563 -21.58 -17.74 4.26
CA GLY A 563 -22.81 -17.36 4.98
C GLY A 563 -22.81 -17.65 6.49
N PHE A 564 -21.86 -18.38 7.02
CA PHE A 564 -21.76 -18.71 8.46
C PHE A 564 -20.98 -17.68 9.30
N GLY A 565 -20.68 -16.50 8.75
CA GLY A 565 -20.05 -15.41 9.51
C GLY A 565 -18.54 -15.58 9.73
N SER A 566 -17.89 -16.51 9.06
CA SER A 566 -16.44 -16.79 9.21
C SER A 566 -15.54 -15.58 8.94
N VAL A 567 -15.91 -14.72 7.96
CA VAL A 567 -15.19 -13.48 7.69
C VAL A 567 -15.29 -12.51 8.88
N THR A 568 -16.48 -12.38 9.46
CA THR A 568 -16.71 -11.54 10.66
C THR A 568 -15.95 -12.09 11.85
N THR A 569 -15.91 -13.43 12.02
CA THR A 569 -15.14 -14.10 13.06
C THR A 569 -13.65 -13.84 12.91
N ASN A 570 -13.10 -13.95 11.69
CA ASN A 570 -11.70 -13.68 11.42
C ASN A 570 -11.35 -12.22 11.74
N LYS A 571 -12.21 -11.28 11.34
CA LYS A 571 -12.08 -9.85 11.70
C LYS A 571 -12.06 -9.66 13.22
N LEU A 572 -12.96 -10.35 13.95
CA LEU A 572 -13.01 -10.26 15.41
C LEU A 572 -11.73 -10.80 16.06
N VAL A 573 -11.22 -11.95 15.60
CA VAL A 573 -9.95 -12.51 16.10
C VAL A 573 -8.80 -11.54 15.82
N ALA A 574 -8.69 -11.06 14.57
CA ALA A 574 -7.63 -10.14 14.14
C ALA A 574 -7.62 -8.86 14.98
N THR A 575 -8.78 -8.19 15.10
CA THR A 575 -8.90 -6.93 15.85
C THR A 575 -8.66 -7.13 17.34
N THR A 576 -9.27 -8.18 17.95
CA THR A 576 -9.08 -8.46 19.36
C THR A 576 -7.61 -8.71 19.69
N VAL A 577 -6.93 -9.59 18.94
CA VAL A 577 -5.55 -9.95 19.23
C VAL A 577 -4.57 -8.83 18.87
N GLY A 578 -4.77 -8.17 17.73
CA GLY A 578 -3.91 -7.06 17.30
C GLY A 578 -3.94 -5.90 18.28
N GLU A 579 -5.13 -5.51 18.78
CA GLU A 579 -5.27 -4.44 19.78
C GLU A 579 -4.81 -4.88 21.17
N LEU A 580 -5.17 -6.10 21.60
CA LEU A 580 -4.87 -6.60 22.94
C LEU A 580 -3.36 -6.68 23.18
N PHE A 581 -2.61 -7.13 22.21
CA PHE A 581 -1.16 -7.35 22.31
C PHE A 581 -0.33 -6.31 21.57
N ASN A 582 -0.96 -5.30 20.97
CA ASN A 582 -0.31 -4.28 20.15
C ASN A 582 0.59 -4.90 19.05
N LEU A 583 0.03 -5.84 18.29
CA LEU A 583 0.69 -6.59 17.23
C LEU A 583 0.17 -6.18 15.85
N TYR A 584 0.98 -6.45 14.84
CA TYR A 584 0.55 -6.32 13.45
C TYR A 584 -0.28 -7.50 13.04
N VAL A 585 -1.35 -7.24 12.28
CA VAL A 585 -2.25 -8.26 11.77
C VAL A 585 -2.48 -8.09 10.27
N GLN A 586 -2.67 -9.21 9.59
CA GLN A 586 -3.16 -9.23 8.21
C GLN A 586 -4.16 -10.37 8.09
N ALA A 587 -5.42 -10.03 7.77
CA ALA A 587 -6.49 -11.00 7.67
C ALA A 587 -7.30 -10.80 6.39
N TYR A 588 -7.51 -11.89 5.63
CA TYR A 588 -8.24 -11.85 4.38
C TYR A 588 -9.02 -13.13 4.11
N PRO A 589 -10.21 -13.02 3.46
CA PRO A 589 -10.98 -14.17 3.00
C PRO A 589 -10.53 -14.62 1.60
N ARG A 590 -10.72 -15.92 1.33
CA ARG A 590 -10.69 -16.47 -0.02
C ARG A 590 -12.01 -17.17 -0.28
N TYR A 591 -12.80 -16.60 -1.17
CA TYR A 591 -14.08 -17.19 -1.61
C TYR A 591 -14.23 -17.03 -3.13
N GLY A 592 -15.04 -17.91 -3.73
CA GLY A 592 -15.41 -17.79 -5.15
C GLY A 592 -16.40 -16.65 -5.40
N SER A 593 -16.77 -16.47 -6.67
CA SER A 593 -17.78 -15.47 -7.08
C SER A 593 -19.14 -15.65 -6.38
N GLU A 594 -19.48 -16.88 -6.01
CA GLU A 594 -20.69 -17.23 -5.24
C GLU A 594 -20.37 -17.26 -3.75
N LYS A 595 -20.99 -16.37 -2.97
CA LYS A 595 -20.65 -16.14 -1.57
C LYS A 595 -21.39 -17.03 -0.57
N LYS A 596 -22.49 -17.72 -0.96
CA LYS A 596 -23.31 -18.52 -0.05
C LYS A 596 -23.25 -20.00 -0.38
N GLY A 597 -23.09 -20.84 0.65
CA GLY A 597 -23.16 -22.29 0.56
C GLY A 597 -21.92 -23.00 0.01
N LEU A 598 -20.89 -22.29 -0.47
CA LEU A 598 -19.64 -22.87 -0.95
C LEU A 598 -18.54 -22.85 0.13
N PRO A 599 -17.55 -23.76 0.05
CA PRO A 599 -16.39 -23.72 0.91
C PRO A 599 -15.68 -22.38 0.87
N THR A 600 -15.41 -21.81 2.02
CA THR A 600 -14.71 -20.53 2.19
C THR A 600 -13.47 -20.78 3.04
N THR A 601 -12.35 -20.24 2.60
CA THR A 601 -11.11 -20.22 3.38
C THR A 601 -10.84 -18.79 3.83
N TYR A 602 -10.34 -18.64 5.05
CA TYR A 602 -9.87 -17.35 5.56
C TYR A 602 -8.51 -17.52 6.20
N PHE A 603 -7.72 -16.45 6.08
CA PHE A 603 -6.34 -16.41 6.54
C PHE A 603 -6.15 -15.30 7.56
N LEU A 604 -5.25 -15.51 8.51
CA LEU A 604 -4.80 -14.50 9.46
C LEU A 604 -3.34 -14.72 9.78
N THR A 605 -2.55 -13.67 9.70
CA THR A 605 -1.20 -13.61 10.23
C THR A 605 -1.15 -12.54 11.31
N ILE A 606 -0.50 -12.84 12.43
CA ILE A 606 -0.21 -11.90 13.52
C ILE A 606 1.30 -11.91 13.72
N ALA A 607 1.93 -10.74 13.81
CA ALA A 607 3.39 -10.62 13.87
C ALA A 607 3.84 -9.44 14.73
N GLU A 608 5.12 -9.46 15.14
CA GLU A 608 5.78 -8.39 15.91
C GLU A 608 6.27 -7.24 15.01
N GLU A 609 6.19 -7.40 13.70
CA GLU A 609 6.61 -6.42 12.69
C GLU A 609 5.58 -6.29 11.57
N PRO A 610 5.59 -5.19 10.77
CA PRO A 610 4.67 -5.01 9.66
C PRO A 610 4.68 -6.17 8.68
N ILE A 611 3.49 -6.62 8.27
CA ILE A 611 3.32 -7.75 7.35
C ILE A 611 3.24 -7.18 5.93
N ARG A 612 4.28 -7.41 5.13
CA ARG A 612 4.41 -6.89 3.76
C ARG A 612 4.12 -7.93 2.68
N ILE A 613 3.77 -9.16 3.08
CA ILE A 613 3.54 -10.27 2.15
C ILE A 613 2.05 -10.33 1.81
N HIS A 614 1.72 -10.14 0.53
CA HIS A 614 0.36 -10.19 0.00
C HIS A 614 0.16 -11.44 -0.87
N SER A 615 0.47 -12.62 -0.32
CA SER A 615 0.28 -13.92 -0.96
C SER A 615 -0.49 -14.87 -0.05
N GLU A 616 -1.00 -15.97 -0.62
CA GLU A 616 -1.65 -17.00 0.17
C GLU A 616 -0.65 -17.65 1.15
N LEU A 617 -1.10 -17.93 2.38
CA LEU A 617 -0.29 -18.62 3.36
C LEU A 617 -0.10 -20.08 2.95
N THR A 618 1.12 -20.45 2.63
CA THR A 618 1.51 -21.83 2.33
C THR A 618 1.80 -22.63 3.57
N GLU A 619 2.24 -21.96 4.65
CA GLU A 619 2.52 -22.54 5.96
C GLU A 619 1.72 -21.82 7.05
N VAL A 620 1.09 -22.58 7.94
CA VAL A 620 0.27 -22.05 9.05
C VAL A 620 0.53 -22.83 10.33
N ASP A 621 0.34 -22.18 11.48
CA ASP A 621 0.52 -22.78 12.81
C ASP A 621 -0.79 -23.39 13.35
N PHE A 622 -1.93 -22.86 12.87
CA PHE A 622 -3.24 -23.23 13.39
C PHE A 622 -4.26 -23.38 12.25
N VAL A 623 -5.04 -24.46 12.29
CA VAL A 623 -6.12 -24.74 11.33
C VAL A 623 -7.43 -24.96 12.11
N PRO A 624 -8.27 -23.93 12.29
CA PRO A 624 -9.63 -24.11 12.75
C PRO A 624 -10.54 -24.57 11.61
N LEU A 625 -11.31 -25.63 11.87
CA LEU A 625 -12.33 -26.16 10.98
C LEU A 625 -13.70 -25.69 11.42
N PHE A 626 -14.63 -25.65 10.48
CA PHE A 626 -16.04 -25.37 10.76
C PHE A 626 -16.79 -26.62 11.24
N ASP A 627 -16.39 -27.81 10.75
CA ASP A 627 -17.02 -29.09 10.99
C ASP A 627 -15.98 -30.20 10.80
N ILE A 628 -16.10 -31.28 11.56
CA ILE A 628 -15.27 -32.47 11.45
C ILE A 628 -15.34 -33.12 10.05
N ASN A 629 -16.47 -32.96 9.34
CA ASN A 629 -16.62 -33.46 7.97
C ASN A 629 -15.73 -32.74 6.94
N SER A 630 -15.08 -31.64 7.28
CA SER A 630 -14.06 -30.99 6.45
C SER A 630 -12.95 -31.95 6.01
N PHE A 631 -12.61 -32.95 6.84
CA PHE A 631 -11.64 -34.01 6.50
C PHE A 631 -12.10 -34.96 5.39
N ARG A 632 -13.42 -35.00 5.08
CA ARG A 632 -13.98 -35.81 4.00
C ARG A 632 -14.02 -35.04 2.65
N GLN A 633 -13.93 -33.72 2.71
CA GLN A 633 -13.99 -32.84 1.54
C GLN A 633 -12.60 -32.56 0.94
N GLY A 634 -11.54 -32.81 1.70
CA GLY A 634 -10.15 -32.57 1.30
C GLY A 634 -9.18 -32.80 2.45
N ASN A 635 -7.91 -32.45 2.27
CA ASN A 635 -6.92 -32.47 3.35
C ASN A 635 -6.72 -31.07 3.93
N PRO A 636 -7.42 -30.69 5.03
CA PRO A 636 -7.26 -29.38 5.65
C PRO A 636 -5.91 -29.22 6.38
N LEU A 637 -5.12 -30.31 6.56
CA LEU A 637 -3.81 -30.28 7.22
C LEU A 637 -2.67 -29.86 6.28
N THR A 638 -2.93 -29.75 4.98
CA THR A 638 -1.90 -29.30 4.01
C THR A 638 -1.33 -27.94 4.42
N GLY A 639 0.00 -27.83 4.54
CA GLY A 639 0.70 -26.60 4.95
C GLY A 639 0.58 -26.26 6.44
N LEU A 640 -0.08 -27.06 7.27
CA LEU A 640 0.06 -26.94 8.71
C LEU A 640 1.50 -27.36 9.10
N VAL A 641 2.20 -26.55 9.88
CA VAL A 641 3.57 -26.88 10.31
C VAL A 641 3.61 -28.10 11.22
N ASP A 642 4.74 -28.81 11.28
CA ASP A 642 4.89 -29.92 12.20
C ASP A 642 4.78 -29.42 13.66
N GLY A 643 4.07 -30.16 14.50
CA GLY A 643 3.69 -29.70 15.83
C GLY A 643 2.57 -28.67 15.87
N GLY A 644 2.05 -28.26 14.71
CA GLY A 644 0.95 -27.30 14.58
C GLY A 644 -0.37 -27.82 15.17
N THR A 645 -1.35 -26.94 15.29
CA THR A 645 -2.62 -27.23 15.96
C THR A 645 -3.78 -27.26 14.96
N VAL A 646 -4.64 -28.25 15.04
CA VAL A 646 -5.94 -28.30 14.36
C VAL A 646 -7.07 -28.28 15.38
N PHE A 647 -8.12 -27.50 15.12
CA PHE A 647 -9.30 -27.39 15.97
C PHE A 647 -10.55 -27.83 15.23
N VAL A 648 -11.38 -28.65 15.92
CA VAL A 648 -12.61 -29.22 15.35
C VAL A 648 -13.78 -28.92 16.28
N PRO A 649 -14.82 -28.20 15.83
CA PRO A 649 -16.07 -28.17 16.59
C PRO A 649 -16.82 -29.49 16.44
N THR A 650 -17.24 -30.05 17.56
CA THR A 650 -17.96 -31.35 17.61
C THR A 650 -18.76 -31.45 18.88
N PRO A 651 -19.97 -32.08 18.85
CA PRO A 651 -20.74 -32.39 20.07
C PRO A 651 -20.20 -33.58 20.85
N LEU A 652 -19.22 -34.31 20.31
CA LEU A 652 -18.60 -35.45 21.01
C LEU A 652 -17.75 -34.92 22.18
N ALA A 653 -17.90 -35.55 23.35
CA ALA A 653 -17.20 -35.15 24.58
C ALA A 653 -16.02 -36.09 24.95
N ASP A 654 -16.07 -37.38 24.58
CA ASP A 654 -14.95 -38.30 24.85
C ASP A 654 -13.85 -38.15 23.80
N PRO A 655 -12.59 -37.93 24.19
CA PRO A 655 -11.47 -37.82 23.27
C PRO A 655 -11.29 -39.02 22.34
N GLN A 656 -11.61 -40.23 22.78
CA GLN A 656 -11.49 -41.44 21.96
C GLN A 656 -12.54 -41.48 20.86
N ASP A 657 -13.78 -41.07 21.17
CA ASP A 657 -14.84 -40.98 20.17
C ASP A 657 -14.54 -39.93 19.10
N ILE A 658 -13.97 -38.76 19.53
CA ILE A 658 -13.53 -37.74 18.61
C ILE A 658 -12.42 -38.27 17.69
N TRP A 659 -11.43 -38.94 18.25
CA TRP A 659 -10.34 -39.54 17.48
C TRP A 659 -10.85 -40.56 16.47
N ASN A 660 -11.72 -41.47 16.92
CA ASN A 660 -12.29 -42.52 16.08
C ASN A 660 -13.20 -41.99 14.96
N ALA A 661 -13.74 -40.78 15.10
CA ALA A 661 -14.53 -40.11 14.06
C ALA A 661 -13.68 -39.57 12.88
N LEU A 662 -12.36 -39.45 13.06
CA LEU A 662 -11.45 -38.99 12.01
C LEU A 662 -11.14 -40.15 11.03
N PRO A 663 -10.91 -39.79 9.72
CA PRO A 663 -10.38 -40.77 8.75
C PRO A 663 -9.02 -41.34 9.21
N ALA A 664 -8.76 -42.62 8.95
CA ALA A 664 -7.51 -43.27 9.34
C ALA A 664 -6.25 -42.57 8.76
N ALA A 665 -6.32 -42.07 7.53
CA ALA A 665 -5.22 -41.29 6.94
C ALA A 665 -4.94 -40.02 7.72
N THR A 666 -5.98 -39.30 8.19
CA THR A 666 -5.85 -38.12 9.03
C THR A 666 -5.22 -38.42 10.38
N GLN A 667 -5.65 -39.52 11.04
CA GLN A 667 -5.07 -39.98 12.31
C GLN A 667 -3.57 -40.29 12.15
N ALA A 668 -3.20 -40.98 11.06
CA ALA A 668 -1.80 -41.29 10.74
C ALA A 668 -0.97 -40.01 10.49
N GLU A 669 -1.50 -39.03 9.76
CA GLU A 669 -0.82 -37.75 9.50
C GLU A 669 -0.65 -36.94 10.79
N ILE A 670 -1.69 -36.83 11.63
CA ILE A 670 -1.61 -36.13 12.93
C ILE A 670 -0.53 -36.77 13.80
N SER A 671 -0.50 -38.12 13.88
CA SER A 671 0.49 -38.84 14.70
C SER A 671 1.91 -38.69 14.15
N ALA A 672 2.10 -38.84 12.83
CA ALA A 672 3.42 -38.78 12.17
C ALA A 672 4.07 -37.39 12.26
N ARG A 673 3.28 -36.33 12.21
CA ARG A 673 3.75 -34.93 12.23
C ARG A 673 3.67 -34.32 13.64
N GLY A 674 3.26 -35.08 14.67
CA GLY A 674 3.11 -34.59 16.03
C GLY A 674 2.12 -33.43 16.15
N LEU A 675 1.07 -33.42 15.32
CA LEU A 675 0.08 -32.36 15.32
C LEU A 675 -0.80 -32.46 16.58
N ARG A 676 -1.27 -31.30 17.03
CA ARG A 676 -2.15 -31.19 18.19
C ARG A 676 -3.61 -31.08 17.72
N LEU A 677 -4.47 -32.01 18.14
CA LEU A 677 -5.89 -31.99 17.85
C LEU A 677 -6.67 -31.44 19.05
N LEU A 678 -7.41 -30.38 18.84
CA LEU A 678 -8.30 -29.75 19.80
C LEU A 678 -9.76 -29.88 19.38
N ALA A 679 -10.67 -30.00 20.36
CA ALA A 679 -12.10 -30.09 20.09
C ALA A 679 -12.93 -29.32 21.13
N LEU A 680 -14.13 -28.85 20.70
CA LEU A 680 -15.10 -28.19 21.58
C LEU A 680 -16.50 -28.25 20.95
N ASP A 681 -17.52 -28.43 21.79
CA ASP A 681 -18.92 -28.22 21.39
C ASP A 681 -19.27 -26.70 21.37
N THR A 682 -18.95 -26.07 20.28
CA THR A 682 -19.23 -24.62 20.08
C THR A 682 -20.72 -24.33 19.94
N ALA A 683 -21.51 -25.32 19.46
CA ALA A 683 -22.94 -25.12 19.24
C ALA A 683 -23.69 -25.05 20.58
N THR A 684 -23.43 -26.00 21.47
CA THR A 684 -24.03 -25.98 22.83
C THR A 684 -23.56 -24.75 23.61
N LEU A 685 -22.26 -24.40 23.54
CA LEU A 685 -21.74 -23.23 24.24
C LEU A 685 -22.41 -21.91 23.71
N ALA A 686 -22.55 -21.76 22.41
CA ALA A 686 -23.21 -20.62 21.82
C ALA A 686 -24.69 -20.54 22.23
N LYS A 687 -25.41 -21.66 22.20
CA LYS A 687 -26.83 -21.73 22.60
C LYS A 687 -27.05 -21.35 24.07
N GLN A 688 -26.13 -21.74 24.98
CA GLN A 688 -26.21 -21.42 26.41
C GLN A 688 -26.11 -19.90 26.69
N HIS A 689 -25.36 -19.18 25.89
CA HIS A 689 -25.04 -17.77 26.13
C HIS A 689 -25.66 -16.80 25.10
N SER A 690 -26.26 -17.31 24.01
CA SER A 690 -26.88 -16.45 23.01
C SER A 690 -28.14 -15.78 23.54
N PRO A 691 -28.26 -14.43 23.47
CA PRO A 691 -29.47 -13.73 23.90
C PRO A 691 -30.67 -13.99 22.99
N ARG A 692 -30.44 -14.49 21.76
CA ARG A 692 -31.47 -14.73 20.73
C ARG A 692 -31.05 -15.90 19.81
N PRO A 693 -32.01 -16.75 19.36
CA PRO A 693 -31.69 -17.90 18.49
C PRO A 693 -31.02 -17.52 17.16
N ASP A 694 -31.36 -16.38 16.57
CA ASP A 694 -30.78 -15.91 15.31
C ASP A 694 -29.31 -15.48 15.41
N LEU A 695 -28.78 -15.35 16.64
CA LEU A 695 -27.39 -15.01 16.90
C LEU A 695 -26.51 -16.25 17.22
N GLU A 696 -27.08 -17.43 17.44
CA GLU A 696 -26.34 -18.64 17.84
C GLU A 696 -25.19 -18.97 16.88
N ILE A 697 -25.42 -18.92 15.57
CA ILE A 697 -24.39 -19.18 14.55
C ILE A 697 -23.23 -18.19 14.65
N ARG A 698 -23.54 -16.91 14.88
CA ARG A 698 -22.49 -15.89 15.05
C ARG A 698 -21.72 -16.07 16.35
N MET A 699 -22.38 -16.51 17.41
CA MET A 699 -21.76 -16.79 18.71
C MET A 699 -20.82 -17.99 18.65
N GLN A 700 -21.09 -19.00 17.80
CA GLN A 700 -20.13 -20.08 17.52
C GLN A 700 -18.81 -19.52 16.97
N GLY A 701 -18.87 -18.51 16.10
CA GLY A 701 -17.68 -17.81 15.62
C GLY A 701 -16.92 -17.10 16.76
N VAL A 702 -17.61 -16.52 17.73
CA VAL A 702 -16.99 -15.87 18.90
C VAL A 702 -16.20 -16.87 19.75
N ALA A 703 -16.65 -18.14 19.85
CA ALA A 703 -15.91 -19.19 20.55
C ALA A 703 -14.49 -19.39 19.99
N LEU A 704 -14.29 -19.18 18.68
CA LEU A 704 -12.96 -19.30 18.08
C LEU A 704 -11.95 -18.29 18.67
N VAL A 705 -12.39 -17.11 19.12
CA VAL A 705 -11.52 -16.15 19.81
C VAL A 705 -10.93 -16.79 21.08
N GLY A 706 -11.77 -17.44 21.89
CA GLY A 706 -11.34 -18.15 23.10
C GLY A 706 -10.35 -19.28 22.81
N VAL A 707 -10.66 -20.12 21.82
CA VAL A 707 -9.75 -21.18 21.38
C VAL A 707 -8.43 -20.61 20.88
N PHE A 708 -8.46 -19.56 20.05
CA PHE A 708 -7.26 -18.91 19.53
C PHE A 708 -6.38 -18.33 20.65
N LEU A 709 -6.97 -17.63 21.60
CA LEU A 709 -6.24 -17.11 22.76
C LEU A 709 -5.60 -18.22 23.62
N ARG A 710 -6.22 -19.40 23.67
CA ARG A 710 -5.69 -20.58 24.39
C ARG A 710 -4.48 -21.20 23.71
N VAL A 711 -4.46 -21.23 22.36
CA VAL A 711 -3.43 -21.95 21.59
C VAL A 711 -2.29 -21.06 21.15
N SER A 712 -2.55 -19.75 20.96
CA SER A 712 -1.54 -18.81 20.51
C SER A 712 -0.53 -18.47 21.61
N PRO A 713 0.72 -18.13 21.25
CA PRO A 713 1.76 -17.83 22.23
C PRO A 713 1.65 -16.43 22.86
N PHE A 714 0.72 -15.59 22.41
CA PHE A 714 0.73 -14.16 22.71
C PHE A 714 0.43 -13.83 24.16
N ALA A 715 -0.53 -14.50 24.81
CA ALA A 715 -0.84 -14.29 26.21
C ALA A 715 0.37 -14.64 27.11
N ALA A 716 1.03 -15.75 26.84
CA ALA A 716 2.23 -16.16 27.58
C ALA A 716 3.40 -15.18 27.34
N ARG A 717 3.62 -14.74 26.09
CA ARG A 717 4.66 -13.73 25.76
C ARG A 717 4.39 -12.39 26.44
N ALA A 718 3.13 -12.00 26.60
CA ALA A 718 2.72 -10.77 27.30
C ALA A 718 2.71 -10.91 28.83
N GLY A 719 2.99 -12.11 29.37
CA GLY A 719 2.95 -12.37 30.80
C GLY A 719 1.55 -12.28 31.43
N LEU A 720 0.50 -12.42 30.62
CA LEU A 720 -0.88 -12.35 31.08
C LEU A 720 -1.35 -13.71 31.58
N ASP A 721 -1.80 -13.76 32.84
CA ASP A 721 -2.57 -14.88 33.35
C ASP A 721 -4.00 -14.87 32.79
N ARG A 722 -4.77 -15.94 33.08
CA ARG A 722 -6.14 -16.07 32.59
C ARG A 722 -7.06 -14.91 33.02
N ALA A 723 -6.92 -14.41 34.24
CA ALA A 723 -7.79 -13.37 34.77
C ALA A 723 -7.51 -12.02 34.09
N ALA A 724 -6.24 -11.64 34.01
CA ALA A 724 -5.81 -10.44 33.29
C ALA A 724 -6.15 -10.47 31.80
N LEU A 725 -5.99 -11.64 31.14
CA LEU A 725 -6.37 -11.84 29.74
C LEU A 725 -7.88 -11.60 29.54
N MET A 726 -8.74 -12.20 30.38
CA MET A 726 -10.19 -12.07 30.21
C MET A 726 -10.69 -10.65 30.53
N GLU A 727 -10.05 -9.93 31.45
CA GLU A 727 -10.36 -8.53 31.70
C GLU A 727 -9.97 -7.63 30.51
N ALA A 728 -8.83 -7.88 29.92
CA ALA A 728 -8.40 -7.18 28.71
C ALA A 728 -9.33 -7.46 27.50
N VAL A 729 -9.79 -8.72 27.35
CA VAL A 729 -10.81 -9.09 26.36
C VAL A 729 -12.13 -8.36 26.64
N ARG A 730 -12.58 -8.26 27.89
CA ARG A 730 -13.77 -7.48 28.26
C ARG A 730 -13.65 -6.02 27.81
N GLY A 731 -12.52 -5.38 28.09
CA GLY A 731 -12.23 -4.02 27.66
C GLY A 731 -12.34 -3.83 26.16
N ASN A 732 -11.79 -4.77 25.37
CA ASN A 732 -11.86 -4.78 23.92
C ASN A 732 -13.32 -4.97 23.43
N LEU A 733 -14.06 -5.97 23.95
CA LEU A 733 -15.47 -6.18 23.61
C LEU A 733 -16.36 -4.98 23.94
N THR A 734 -16.05 -4.25 25.03
CA THR A 734 -16.80 -3.06 25.41
C THR A 734 -16.62 -1.93 24.37
N ARG A 735 -15.44 -1.78 23.80
CA ARG A 735 -15.22 -0.84 22.70
C ARG A 735 -16.01 -1.21 21.45
N PHE A 736 -16.08 -2.50 21.08
CA PHE A 736 -16.77 -2.98 19.89
C PHE A 736 -18.30 -3.02 20.03
N PHE A 737 -18.78 -3.53 21.15
CA PHE A 737 -20.18 -3.85 21.35
C PHE A 737 -20.88 -3.01 22.42
N GLY A 738 -20.17 -2.16 23.15
CA GLY A 738 -20.72 -1.39 24.27
C GLY A 738 -21.93 -0.53 23.92
N LYS A 739 -21.95 0.02 22.68
CA LYS A 739 -23.13 0.75 22.16
C LYS A 739 -24.39 -0.11 22.00
N ARG A 740 -24.26 -1.43 21.98
CA ARG A 740 -25.37 -2.41 21.89
C ARG A 740 -25.85 -2.89 23.27
N GLY A 741 -25.24 -2.40 24.34
CA GLY A 741 -25.54 -2.72 25.72
C GLY A 741 -24.57 -3.72 26.39
N THR A 742 -24.47 -3.66 27.70
CA THR A 742 -23.59 -4.51 28.52
C THR A 742 -23.92 -5.99 28.41
N ALA A 743 -25.20 -6.36 28.30
CA ALA A 743 -25.63 -7.74 28.13
C ALA A 743 -25.02 -8.43 26.90
N VAL A 744 -24.79 -7.67 25.80
CA VAL A 744 -24.14 -8.21 24.60
C VAL A 744 -22.66 -8.43 24.86
N VAL A 745 -21.99 -7.53 25.57
CA VAL A 745 -20.57 -7.69 25.97
C VAL A 745 -20.42 -8.91 26.86
N ASP A 746 -21.25 -9.07 27.88
CA ASP A 746 -21.20 -10.18 28.83
C ASP A 746 -21.47 -11.54 28.17
N ALA A 747 -22.43 -11.60 27.25
CA ALA A 747 -22.71 -12.81 26.48
C ALA A 747 -21.52 -13.25 25.61
N ASN A 748 -20.91 -12.30 24.89
CA ASN A 748 -19.73 -12.61 24.07
C ASN A 748 -18.54 -13.04 24.95
N LEU A 749 -18.31 -12.36 26.09
CA LEU A 749 -17.24 -12.72 27.01
C LEU A 749 -17.45 -14.12 27.60
N ALA A 750 -18.68 -14.47 27.97
CA ALA A 750 -19.00 -15.81 28.51
C ALA A 750 -18.68 -16.93 27.50
N VAL A 751 -18.98 -16.70 26.21
CA VAL A 751 -18.62 -17.65 25.15
C VAL A 751 -17.10 -17.76 25.00
N ILE A 752 -16.36 -16.63 25.01
CA ILE A 752 -14.89 -16.64 24.90
C ILE A 752 -14.27 -17.37 26.09
N GLN A 753 -14.73 -17.10 27.31
CA GLN A 753 -14.26 -17.78 28.53
C GLN A 753 -14.58 -19.28 28.49
N GLY A 754 -15.82 -19.64 28.16
CA GLY A 754 -16.23 -21.03 28.05
C GLY A 754 -15.43 -21.79 27.00
N ALA A 755 -15.09 -21.14 25.87
CA ALA A 755 -14.25 -21.75 24.84
C ALA A 755 -12.78 -21.91 25.29
N TYR A 756 -12.23 -20.87 25.94
CA TYR A 756 -10.86 -20.90 26.45
C TYR A 756 -10.66 -22.02 27.48
N ASP A 757 -11.63 -22.22 28.38
CA ASP A 757 -11.55 -23.20 29.46
C ASP A 757 -11.99 -24.62 29.02
N GLY A 758 -12.99 -24.69 28.14
CA GLY A 758 -13.67 -25.94 27.77
C GLY A 758 -13.04 -26.69 26.59
N VAL A 759 -12.04 -26.16 25.93
CA VAL A 759 -11.38 -26.82 24.80
C VAL A 759 -10.66 -28.11 25.28
N ILE A 760 -10.93 -29.24 24.62
CA ILE A 760 -10.36 -30.56 24.90
C ILE A 760 -9.12 -30.74 24.02
N ASP A 761 -8.00 -31.13 24.63
CA ASP A 761 -6.82 -31.61 23.91
C ASP A 761 -6.92 -33.12 23.71
N VAL A 762 -7.42 -33.51 22.54
CA VAL A 762 -7.69 -34.91 22.18
C VAL A 762 -6.40 -35.73 22.09
N THR A 763 -5.37 -35.19 21.45
CA THR A 763 -4.08 -35.87 21.27
C THR A 763 -3.36 -36.11 22.59
N ALA A 764 -3.37 -35.13 23.49
CA ALA A 764 -2.80 -35.28 24.84
C ALA A 764 -3.55 -36.33 25.67
N ALA A 765 -4.88 -36.33 25.58
CA ALA A 765 -5.71 -37.30 26.30
C ALA A 765 -5.50 -38.75 25.80
N ILE A 766 -5.38 -38.96 24.48
CA ILE A 766 -5.12 -40.29 23.90
C ILE A 766 -3.69 -40.74 24.21
N GLY A 767 -2.69 -39.86 24.10
CA GLY A 767 -1.30 -40.12 24.45
C GLY A 767 -1.15 -40.55 25.92
N ALA A 768 -1.90 -39.92 26.83
CA ALA A 768 -1.91 -40.27 28.23
C ALA A 768 -2.53 -41.68 28.52
N ARG A 769 -3.57 -42.06 27.74
CA ARG A 769 -4.20 -43.39 27.82
C ARG A 769 -3.31 -44.52 27.26
N SER A 770 -2.44 -44.20 26.29
CA SER A 770 -1.55 -45.14 25.61
C SER A 770 -0.20 -45.31 26.32
N ALA A 771 0.15 -44.46 27.27
CA ALA A 771 1.34 -44.59 28.06
C ALA A 771 1.24 -45.81 28.97
N PRO A 772 2.23 -46.77 28.97
CA PRO A 772 2.16 -47.94 29.86
C PRO A 772 2.11 -47.45 31.31
N ALA A 773 1.16 -47.98 32.08
CA ALA A 773 1.03 -47.71 33.51
C ALA A 773 2.41 -47.96 34.16
N ALA A 774 2.99 -46.92 34.76
CA ALA A 774 4.24 -47.06 35.49
C ALA A 774 4.01 -48.14 36.54
N VAL A 775 4.70 -49.29 36.39
CA VAL A 775 4.72 -50.35 37.36
C VAL A 775 5.18 -49.76 38.69
N GLN A 776 4.22 -49.55 39.60
CA GLN A 776 4.56 -49.26 40.99
C GLN A 776 5.32 -50.50 41.51
N ALA A 777 6.63 -50.39 41.54
CA ALA A 777 7.48 -51.31 42.24
C ALA A 777 7.15 -51.21 43.75
N SER A 778 6.34 -52.14 44.23
CA SER A 778 6.18 -52.36 45.64
C SER A 778 7.53 -52.77 46.22
N ARG A 779 8.05 -52.03 47.14
CA ARG A 779 8.95 -52.44 48.20
C ARG A 779 8.38 -51.95 49.53
#